data_9b5f2d8040c2b07df91612bb20c0661a
#
_entry.id   9b5f2d8040c2b07df91612bb20c0661a
#
_cell.length_a   1.000
_cell.length_b   1.000
_cell.length_c   1.000
_cell.angle_alpha   90.00
_cell.angle_beta   90.00
_cell.angle_gamma   90.00
#
_symmetry.space_group_name_H-M   'P 1'
#
loop_
_entity.id
_entity.type
_entity.pdbx_description
1 polymer ?
#
loop_
_entity_poly.entity_id
_entity_poly.type
_entity_poly.pdbx_seq_one_letter_code
_entity_poly.pdbx_strand_id
1 'polypeptide(L)'
;MEFFRRLTFLVCAPAFDNDDLEGVRVQQIISQVEHLGFEVVRARRIDDAEIAVQTDAAIGCVLVDWGKGGHGSEASALINLMRRRGLEMPIVILMRGERFEDIPVEVLDYIDGYVFLAEETPEFIAKNLVSRLKQFAETLKTPFFGALVDYAEEGNQLWTCPGHNGGIFYNRSPIGRIFVEHLGEAVFRDDLDNSVLELGDLLIHEGPALQAQKQAAAIFGAEKTYFVLNGTSASNKIVLSALVAEDDLVLFDRNNHKAAHHGALLLGGGIPIFLETDRNAQGLIGPIYTEAFEEEAIRKKIRDNPLVKDPEAWKRKRPFRVAVIEQCTYDGTIYNAEMILERIGHLCDYILFDEAWAGFLKFHPLFKGCYAMGLKNLGEDAPGIISTQSTHKQMAGFSQASQIHVRDRHIKGQSRRIEHRRFNETFMLHASTSPFYPLFASLDVGAQMMRGRSGEVLWDDTVHLGIELRKKIRAIKREFTEKEKDTAKHWFFEPFVPDRVSLRSDKGDDLGTDMAWEDLPTELLADEPRYWEFTPGAQWHGFKHVTERAYAMTDPNKLTLLTPGFDRRTGAYAEYGIPAPVVAQYLRENRVVPEKNDLNSLLFLLTPGVESSKAGTLLSTLVAFKRRHDENARLEDAIPEFVARRPQRYHGMRMQELCAAMHAFFRDTNVSALQRAQFSPEHRPEMVMRPNDAVRMLTRNQVDYLPIDQIDGRIATTLWVVYPPGIATIIPGERLCERAKPMLDYLKMFERSANLFPGFEAEIQGLYREIEPDGTIRFYTYVAKE
;
A
#
# COMPACT_ATOMS: atom_id res chain seq x y z
N MET A 1 -28.25 -10.77 14.75
CA MET A 1 -27.97 -10.08 16.04
C MET A 1 -27.96 -8.59 15.74
N GLU A 2 -28.77 -7.80 16.39
CA GLU A 2 -28.89 -6.36 16.07
C GLU A 2 -27.50 -5.69 16.09
N PHE A 3 -27.19 -4.89 15.08
CA PHE A 3 -25.88 -4.28 14.85
C PHE A 3 -25.29 -3.60 16.09
N PHE A 4 -26.11 -2.84 16.83
CA PHE A 4 -25.70 -2.12 18.03
C PHE A 4 -25.33 -3.03 19.24
N ARG A 5 -25.76 -4.29 19.27
CA ARG A 5 -25.43 -5.23 20.34
C ARG A 5 -24.00 -5.78 20.26
N ARG A 6 -23.26 -5.40 19.23
CA ARG A 6 -21.84 -5.71 19.08
C ARG A 6 -20.95 -4.70 19.80
N LEU A 7 -21.55 -3.60 20.32
CA LEU A 7 -20.82 -2.57 21.03
C LEU A 7 -20.94 -2.75 22.54
N THR A 8 -19.89 -2.33 23.27
CA THR A 8 -19.75 -2.43 24.72
C THR A 8 -19.79 -1.05 25.37
N PHE A 9 -20.01 -1.01 26.67
CA PHE A 9 -19.87 0.19 27.49
C PHE A 9 -18.54 0.16 28.22
N LEU A 10 -17.88 1.29 28.35
CA LEU A 10 -16.80 1.48 29.30
C LEU A 10 -17.31 2.32 30.47
N VAL A 11 -17.17 1.83 31.70
CA VAL A 11 -17.46 2.57 32.91
C VAL A 11 -16.15 2.78 33.68
N CYS A 12 -15.70 4.03 33.76
CA CYS A 12 -14.53 4.43 34.52
C CYS A 12 -14.97 5.14 35.80
N ALA A 13 -15.00 4.41 36.92
CA ALA A 13 -15.41 4.94 38.20
C ALA A 13 -14.69 4.22 39.36
N PRO A 14 -13.89 4.92 40.20
CA PRO A 14 -13.23 4.31 41.35
C PRO A 14 -14.18 3.70 42.38
N ALA A 15 -15.44 4.17 42.34
CA ALA A 15 -16.43 3.85 43.38
C ALA A 15 -17.09 2.49 43.28
N PHE A 16 -16.92 1.72 42.19
CA PHE A 16 -17.68 0.47 42.10
C PHE A 16 -17.20 -0.68 42.99
N ASP A 17 -16.10 -0.50 43.72
CA ASP A 17 -15.67 -1.42 44.77
C ASP A 17 -16.08 -0.95 46.15
N ASN A 18 -16.72 0.22 46.25
CA ASN A 18 -17.12 0.76 47.57
C ASN A 18 -18.48 0.17 47.99
N ASP A 19 -18.60 -0.21 49.24
CA ASP A 19 -19.85 -0.62 49.85
C ASP A 19 -20.70 0.59 50.32
N ASP A 20 -20.33 1.81 49.90
CA ASP A 20 -21.12 3.02 50.12
C ASP A 20 -22.27 3.20 49.14
N LEU A 21 -23.14 4.16 49.39
CA LEU A 21 -24.30 4.45 48.50
C LEU A 21 -23.90 4.74 47.05
N GLU A 22 -22.75 5.36 46.85
CA GLU A 22 -22.26 5.73 45.51
C GLU A 22 -21.84 4.47 44.71
N GLY A 23 -21.02 3.60 45.35
CA GLY A 23 -20.62 2.32 44.74
C GLY A 23 -21.81 1.44 44.42
N VAL A 24 -22.76 1.31 45.35
CA VAL A 24 -23.99 0.54 45.13
C VAL A 24 -24.78 1.10 43.93
N ARG A 25 -24.89 2.44 43.79
CA ARG A 25 -25.59 3.06 42.66
C ARG A 25 -24.91 2.82 41.32
N VAL A 26 -23.58 2.96 41.25
CA VAL A 26 -22.82 2.64 40.02
C VAL A 26 -22.99 1.18 39.65
N GLN A 27 -22.91 0.25 40.61
CA GLN A 27 -23.15 -1.18 40.38
C GLN A 27 -24.56 -1.46 39.88
N GLN A 28 -25.58 -0.76 40.39
CA GLN A 28 -26.95 -0.88 39.93
C GLN A 28 -27.09 -0.40 38.50
N ILE A 29 -26.45 0.71 38.08
CA ILE A 29 -26.44 1.19 36.70
C ILE A 29 -25.82 0.12 35.80
N ILE A 30 -24.64 -0.40 36.15
CA ILE A 30 -23.95 -1.44 35.38
C ILE A 30 -24.87 -2.67 35.25
N SER A 31 -25.46 -3.15 36.34
CA SER A 31 -26.35 -4.32 36.33
C SER A 31 -27.58 -4.10 35.42
N GLN A 32 -28.12 -2.87 35.37
CA GLN A 32 -29.22 -2.55 34.46
C GLN A 32 -28.78 -2.52 32.98
N VAL A 33 -27.59 -2.03 32.67
CA VAL A 33 -27.02 -2.07 31.31
C VAL A 33 -26.81 -3.53 30.87
N GLU A 34 -26.24 -4.36 31.76
CA GLU A 34 -26.04 -5.80 31.53
C GLU A 34 -27.38 -6.54 31.34
N HIS A 35 -28.40 -6.18 32.15
CA HIS A 35 -29.76 -6.72 32.01
C HIS A 35 -30.42 -6.37 30.65
N LEU A 36 -30.07 -5.22 30.08
CA LEU A 36 -30.49 -4.82 28.73
C LEU A 36 -29.71 -5.54 27.63
N GLY A 37 -28.77 -6.43 27.97
CA GLY A 37 -28.05 -7.30 27.05
C GLY A 37 -26.76 -6.71 26.46
N PHE A 38 -26.12 -5.77 27.17
CA PHE A 38 -24.84 -5.19 26.78
C PHE A 38 -23.73 -5.59 27.74
N GLU A 39 -22.51 -5.74 27.20
CA GLU A 39 -21.30 -5.94 27.97
C GLU A 39 -20.79 -4.63 28.53
N VAL A 40 -20.18 -4.68 29.74
CA VAL A 40 -19.61 -3.51 30.41
C VAL A 40 -18.17 -3.79 30.80
N VAL A 41 -17.24 -3.06 30.20
CA VAL A 41 -15.85 -2.97 30.60
C VAL A 41 -15.73 -2.04 31.80
N ARG A 42 -15.06 -2.48 32.85
CA ARG A 42 -14.93 -1.73 34.11
C ARG A 42 -13.49 -1.28 34.32
N ALA A 43 -13.27 0.03 34.33
CA ALA A 43 -11.98 0.64 34.64
C ALA A 43 -12.05 1.34 35.97
N ARG A 44 -11.14 0.98 36.89
CA ARG A 44 -11.05 1.62 38.24
C ARG A 44 -10.30 2.93 38.23
N ARG A 45 -9.39 3.06 37.28
CA ARG A 45 -8.49 4.19 37.12
C ARG A 45 -8.58 4.74 35.71
N ILE A 46 -8.24 5.99 35.55
CA ILE A 46 -8.17 6.63 34.24
C ILE A 46 -7.16 5.93 33.34
N ASP A 47 -5.99 5.55 33.86
CA ASP A 47 -4.97 4.80 33.11
C ASP A 47 -5.54 3.51 32.48
N ASP A 48 -6.37 2.75 33.25
CA ASP A 48 -7.03 1.54 32.76
C ASP A 48 -8.05 1.87 31.67
N ALA A 49 -8.76 2.99 31.82
CA ALA A 49 -9.72 3.47 30.80
C ALA A 49 -9.01 3.96 29.54
N GLU A 50 -7.87 4.63 29.66
CA GLU A 50 -7.03 5.03 28.53
C GLU A 50 -6.55 3.83 27.72
N ILE A 51 -6.09 2.79 28.39
CA ILE A 51 -5.72 1.53 27.73
C ILE A 51 -6.94 0.90 27.05
N ALA A 52 -8.08 0.83 27.75
CA ALA A 52 -9.28 0.22 27.18
C ALA A 52 -9.74 0.92 25.89
N VAL A 53 -9.86 2.25 25.89
CA VAL A 53 -10.31 3.00 24.69
C VAL A 53 -9.32 2.94 23.52
N GLN A 54 -8.06 2.63 23.79
CA GLN A 54 -7.04 2.48 22.75
C GLN A 54 -6.95 1.05 22.19
N THR A 55 -7.36 0.05 22.96
CA THR A 55 -7.17 -1.37 22.63
C THR A 55 -8.46 -2.11 22.31
N ASP A 56 -9.61 -1.61 22.75
CA ASP A 56 -10.91 -2.23 22.53
C ASP A 56 -11.81 -1.36 21.63
N ALA A 57 -11.80 -1.66 20.35
CA ALA A 57 -12.64 -0.98 19.37
C ALA A 57 -14.15 -1.30 19.49
N ALA A 58 -14.56 -2.23 20.36
CA ALA A 58 -15.96 -2.51 20.61
C ALA A 58 -16.62 -1.48 21.55
N ILE A 59 -15.83 -0.63 22.24
CA ILE A 59 -16.38 0.40 23.12
C ILE A 59 -17.19 1.40 22.30
N GLY A 60 -18.51 1.45 22.56
CA GLY A 60 -19.44 2.31 21.87
C GLY A 60 -20.04 3.43 22.74
N CYS A 61 -19.77 3.46 24.04
CA CYS A 61 -20.17 4.53 24.95
C CYS A 61 -19.29 4.51 26.20
N VAL A 62 -18.86 5.69 26.67
CA VAL A 62 -18.01 5.83 27.85
C VAL A 62 -18.74 6.60 28.93
N LEU A 63 -18.79 6.03 30.11
CA LEU A 63 -19.27 6.69 31.35
C LEU A 63 -18.05 6.93 32.24
N VAL A 64 -17.70 8.19 32.50
CA VAL A 64 -16.54 8.59 33.27
C VAL A 64 -16.92 9.39 34.52
N ASP A 65 -16.43 8.98 35.65
CA ASP A 65 -16.60 9.68 36.94
C ASP A 65 -15.81 10.99 36.96
N TRP A 66 -16.49 12.12 37.21
CA TRP A 66 -15.85 13.43 37.27
C TRP A 66 -14.95 13.60 38.51
N GLY A 67 -15.21 12.81 39.59
CA GLY A 67 -14.46 12.87 40.85
C GLY A 67 -14.98 13.93 41.83
N LYS A 68 -14.51 13.87 43.09
CA LYS A 68 -14.89 14.82 44.15
C LYS A 68 -13.89 15.98 44.24
N GLY A 69 -14.40 17.21 44.44
CA GLY A 69 -13.59 18.33 44.88
C GLY A 69 -12.62 18.93 43.87
N GLY A 70 -13.01 19.03 42.59
CA GLY A 70 -12.19 19.67 41.56
C GLY A 70 -11.14 18.77 40.89
N HIS A 71 -11.23 17.46 41.07
CA HIS A 71 -10.34 16.48 40.43
C HIS A 71 -10.75 16.08 39.00
N GLY A 72 -11.54 16.88 38.30
CA GLY A 72 -11.91 16.66 36.91
C GLY A 72 -10.72 16.65 35.91
N SER A 73 -9.49 16.90 36.39
CA SER A 73 -8.31 16.92 35.52
C SER A 73 -7.99 15.57 34.88
N GLU A 74 -8.17 14.46 35.60
CA GLU A 74 -7.94 13.11 35.06
C GLU A 74 -9.04 12.72 34.06
N ALA A 75 -10.32 12.97 34.40
CA ALA A 75 -11.42 12.76 33.47
C ALA A 75 -11.28 13.64 32.21
N SER A 76 -10.88 14.92 32.39
CA SER A 76 -10.58 15.82 31.25
C SER A 76 -9.44 15.31 30.39
N ALA A 77 -8.41 14.70 30.97
CA ALA A 77 -7.29 14.12 30.23
C ALA A 77 -7.77 12.97 29.34
N LEU A 78 -8.56 12.03 29.87
CA LEU A 78 -9.15 10.93 29.12
C LEU A 78 -10.05 11.44 27.97
N ILE A 79 -10.93 12.39 28.26
CA ILE A 79 -11.84 12.98 27.26
C ILE A 79 -11.04 13.64 26.13
N ASN A 80 -10.03 14.43 26.48
CA ASN A 80 -9.14 15.07 25.51
C ASN A 80 -8.33 14.03 24.70
N LEU A 81 -7.84 12.98 25.32
CA LEU A 81 -7.16 11.87 24.63
C LEU A 81 -8.10 11.25 23.60
N MET A 82 -9.33 10.90 23.99
CA MET A 82 -10.31 10.28 23.09
C MET A 82 -10.59 11.17 21.87
N ARG A 83 -10.83 12.46 22.07
CA ARG A 83 -11.14 13.39 20.95
C ARG A 83 -9.90 13.68 20.08
N ARG A 84 -8.71 13.77 20.66
CA ARG A 84 -7.46 13.89 19.87
C ARG A 84 -7.23 12.67 18.99
N ARG A 85 -7.60 11.48 19.46
CA ARG A 85 -7.51 10.23 18.69
C ARG A 85 -8.68 10.01 17.72
N GLY A 86 -9.62 10.96 17.63
CA GLY A 86 -10.78 10.85 16.74
C GLY A 86 -11.80 9.78 17.15
N LEU A 87 -11.83 9.43 18.43
CA LEU A 87 -12.84 8.51 18.98
C LEU A 87 -14.13 9.27 19.21
N GLU A 88 -15.14 8.97 18.39
CA GLU A 88 -16.42 9.74 18.31
C GLU A 88 -17.54 9.12 19.15
N MET A 89 -17.29 8.02 19.89
CA MET A 89 -18.32 7.42 20.75
C MET A 89 -18.79 8.40 21.83
N PRO A 90 -20.08 8.31 22.26
CA PRO A 90 -20.64 9.14 23.30
C PRO A 90 -19.86 9.06 24.61
N ILE A 91 -19.60 10.21 25.20
CA ILE A 91 -18.98 10.35 26.51
C ILE A 91 -20.00 10.98 27.46
N VAL A 92 -20.28 10.31 28.55
CA VAL A 92 -21.20 10.77 29.60
C VAL A 92 -20.44 10.92 30.91
N ILE A 93 -20.54 12.08 31.53
CA ILE A 93 -19.92 12.35 32.84
C ILE A 93 -20.85 11.87 33.94
N LEU A 94 -20.28 11.14 34.90
CA LEU A 94 -20.94 10.75 36.13
C LEU A 94 -20.66 11.77 37.24
N MET A 95 -21.72 12.41 37.73
CA MET A 95 -21.68 13.45 38.77
C MET A 95 -22.21 12.89 40.07
N ARG A 96 -21.53 13.23 41.18
CA ARG A 96 -21.90 12.74 42.51
C ARG A 96 -22.57 13.79 43.42
N GLY A 97 -22.31 15.05 43.18
CA GLY A 97 -22.78 16.17 43.96
C GLY A 97 -22.07 17.46 43.61
N GLU A 98 -21.20 17.38 42.65
CA GLU A 98 -20.52 18.53 42.02
C GLU A 98 -21.55 19.37 41.27
N ARG A 99 -21.24 20.65 41.08
CA ARG A 99 -22.07 21.54 40.26
C ARG A 99 -21.64 21.39 38.79
N PHE A 100 -22.59 21.38 37.87
CA PHE A 100 -22.29 21.40 36.42
C PHE A 100 -21.46 22.63 36.03
N GLU A 101 -21.53 23.72 36.84
CA GLU A 101 -20.75 24.94 36.70
C GLU A 101 -19.22 24.68 36.87
N ASP A 102 -18.83 23.59 37.53
CA ASP A 102 -17.44 23.21 37.75
C ASP A 102 -16.81 22.48 36.55
N ILE A 103 -17.60 22.17 35.52
CA ILE A 103 -17.11 21.55 34.28
C ILE A 103 -16.59 22.63 33.35
N PRO A 104 -15.30 22.58 32.92
CA PRO A 104 -14.75 23.54 31.97
C PRO A 104 -15.53 23.55 30.66
N VAL A 105 -15.69 24.73 30.06
CA VAL A 105 -16.41 24.90 28.78
C VAL A 105 -15.79 24.03 27.69
N GLU A 106 -14.47 23.89 27.67
CA GLU A 106 -13.72 23.07 26.72
C GLU A 106 -14.10 21.59 26.80
N VAL A 107 -14.48 21.09 28.00
CA VAL A 107 -14.96 19.72 28.19
C VAL A 107 -16.40 19.56 27.75
N LEU A 108 -17.23 20.59 27.94
CA LEU A 108 -18.64 20.57 27.53
C LEU A 108 -18.81 20.38 26.00
N ASP A 109 -17.84 20.87 25.21
CA ASP A 109 -17.85 20.67 23.76
C ASP A 109 -17.59 19.21 23.34
N TYR A 110 -17.08 18.39 24.26
CA TYR A 110 -16.62 17.03 23.97
C TYR A 110 -17.49 15.93 24.58
N ILE A 111 -18.43 16.27 25.47
CA ILE A 111 -19.30 15.30 26.13
C ILE A 111 -20.71 15.32 25.57
N ASP A 112 -21.38 14.18 25.64
CA ASP A 112 -22.75 14.00 25.15
C ASP A 112 -23.78 14.16 26.29
N GLY A 113 -23.34 14.32 27.52
CA GLY A 113 -24.19 14.58 28.66
C GLY A 113 -23.56 14.23 29.99
N TYR A 114 -24.34 14.41 31.02
CA TYR A 114 -23.99 14.06 32.39
C TYR A 114 -25.15 13.37 33.09
N VAL A 115 -24.85 12.61 34.11
CA VAL A 115 -25.74 11.83 34.94
C VAL A 115 -25.47 12.15 36.38
N PHE A 116 -26.50 12.59 37.14
CA PHE A 116 -26.42 12.77 38.57
C PHE A 116 -26.88 11.51 39.33
N LEU A 117 -25.99 10.89 40.06
CA LEU A 117 -26.26 9.62 40.74
C LEU A 117 -27.43 9.74 41.77
N ALA A 118 -27.62 10.94 42.37
CA ALA A 118 -28.64 11.16 43.35
C ALA A 118 -30.05 11.53 42.78
N GLU A 119 -30.16 11.87 41.51
CA GLU A 119 -31.35 12.47 40.95
C GLU A 119 -32.20 11.50 40.16
N GLU A 120 -31.60 10.50 39.48
CA GLU A 120 -32.29 9.63 38.57
C GLU A 120 -32.18 8.14 38.97
N THR A 121 -33.14 7.33 38.51
CA THR A 121 -33.11 5.89 38.81
C THR A 121 -32.07 5.17 37.94
N PRO A 122 -31.43 4.10 38.43
CA PRO A 122 -30.44 3.30 37.64
C PRO A 122 -31.04 2.77 36.32
N GLU A 123 -32.33 2.41 36.31
CA GLU A 123 -33.05 1.94 35.11
C GLU A 123 -33.18 3.03 34.06
N PHE A 124 -33.48 4.26 34.47
CA PHE A 124 -33.60 5.41 33.55
C PHE A 124 -32.25 5.78 32.97
N ILE A 125 -31.21 5.84 33.82
CA ILE A 125 -29.83 6.08 33.40
C ILE A 125 -29.40 5.05 32.37
N ALA A 126 -29.57 3.77 32.64
CA ALA A 126 -29.21 2.69 31.73
C ALA A 126 -29.93 2.79 30.38
N LYS A 127 -31.23 3.09 30.37
CA LYS A 127 -31.98 3.31 29.12
C LYS A 127 -31.50 4.51 28.33
N ASN A 128 -31.10 5.60 28.99
CA ASN A 128 -30.54 6.79 28.36
C ASN A 128 -29.20 6.47 27.72
N LEU A 129 -28.28 5.80 28.44
CA LEU A 129 -26.99 5.34 27.92
C LEU A 129 -27.14 4.42 26.69
N VAL A 130 -28.04 3.43 26.78
CA VAL A 130 -28.32 2.53 25.66
C VAL A 130 -28.90 3.29 24.45
N SER A 131 -29.73 4.31 24.68
CA SER A 131 -30.24 5.15 23.59
C SER A 131 -29.11 5.89 22.86
N ARG A 132 -28.14 6.45 23.60
CA ARG A 132 -26.98 7.12 23.02
C ARG A 132 -26.08 6.16 22.25
N LEU A 133 -25.81 4.98 22.81
CA LEU A 133 -25.05 3.94 22.12
C LEU A 133 -25.75 3.52 20.81
N LYS A 134 -27.08 3.35 20.83
CA LYS A 134 -27.85 3.05 19.60
C LYS A 134 -27.74 4.15 18.55
N GLN A 135 -27.84 5.42 18.97
CA GLN A 135 -27.66 6.55 18.06
C GLN A 135 -26.25 6.56 17.45
N PHE A 136 -25.23 6.32 18.25
CA PHE A 136 -23.86 6.19 17.76
C PHE A 136 -23.71 5.02 16.80
N ALA A 137 -24.24 3.84 17.13
CA ALA A 137 -24.21 2.67 16.25
C ALA A 137 -24.81 2.94 14.86
N GLU A 138 -25.91 3.73 14.80
CA GLU A 138 -26.49 4.13 13.51
C GLU A 138 -25.52 5.01 12.69
N THR A 139 -24.67 5.82 13.33
CA THR A 139 -23.67 6.61 12.61
C THR A 139 -22.52 5.75 12.03
N LEU A 140 -22.31 4.55 12.57
CA LEU A 140 -21.32 3.59 12.09
C LEU A 140 -21.80 2.79 10.88
N LYS A 141 -23.12 2.73 10.62
CA LYS A 141 -23.66 2.07 9.43
C LYS A 141 -23.21 2.82 8.18
N THR A 142 -22.40 2.15 7.37
CA THR A 142 -22.05 2.70 6.06
C THR A 142 -23.15 2.40 5.05
N PRO A 143 -23.23 3.16 3.94
CA PRO A 143 -24.38 3.06 3.04
C PRO A 143 -24.61 1.68 2.45
N PHE A 144 -23.54 0.99 2.03
CA PHE A 144 -23.69 -0.33 1.40
C PHE A 144 -23.62 -1.46 2.43
N PHE A 145 -22.60 -1.47 3.30
CA PHE A 145 -22.46 -2.53 4.30
C PHE A 145 -23.63 -2.54 5.28
N GLY A 146 -24.12 -1.35 5.70
CA GLY A 146 -25.29 -1.27 6.55
C GLY A 146 -26.54 -1.89 5.89
N ALA A 147 -26.81 -1.53 4.63
CA ALA A 147 -27.93 -2.10 3.88
C ALA A 147 -27.76 -3.63 3.64
N LEU A 148 -26.54 -4.09 3.39
CA LEU A 148 -26.21 -5.51 3.21
C LEU A 148 -26.52 -6.32 4.46
N VAL A 149 -26.07 -5.84 5.64
CA VAL A 149 -26.34 -6.51 6.93
C VAL A 149 -27.83 -6.53 7.23
N ASP A 150 -28.52 -5.39 7.08
CA ASP A 150 -29.95 -5.31 7.33
C ASP A 150 -30.71 -6.32 6.44
N TYR A 151 -30.40 -6.39 5.14
CA TYR A 151 -31.01 -7.34 4.20
C TYR A 151 -30.73 -8.81 4.56
N ALA A 152 -29.47 -9.13 4.91
CA ALA A 152 -29.07 -10.49 5.29
C ALA A 152 -29.76 -10.97 6.59
N GLU A 153 -30.09 -10.04 7.51
CA GLU A 153 -30.78 -10.35 8.77
C GLU A 153 -32.32 -10.46 8.62
N GLU A 154 -32.92 -9.97 7.53
CA GLU A 154 -34.36 -10.08 7.28
C GLU A 154 -34.84 -11.51 7.05
N GLY A 155 -33.95 -12.45 6.72
CA GLY A 155 -34.30 -13.84 6.49
C GLY A 155 -35.01 -14.11 5.16
N ASN A 156 -34.71 -13.32 4.15
CA ASN A 156 -35.26 -13.45 2.80
C ASN A 156 -34.96 -14.82 2.19
N GLN A 157 -35.93 -15.38 1.47
CA GLN A 157 -35.78 -16.66 0.78
C GLN A 157 -35.27 -16.44 -0.65
N LEU A 158 -33.97 -16.63 -0.85
CA LEU A 158 -33.31 -16.37 -2.12
C LEU A 158 -33.48 -17.54 -3.10
N TRP A 159 -33.93 -17.21 -4.33
CA TRP A 159 -34.01 -18.13 -5.47
C TRP A 159 -33.11 -17.65 -6.61
N THR A 160 -32.06 -16.92 -6.26
CA THR A 160 -31.12 -16.26 -7.16
C THR A 160 -29.76 -16.94 -7.09
N CYS A 161 -28.78 -16.51 -7.91
CA CYS A 161 -27.38 -16.78 -7.64
C CYS A 161 -26.88 -15.94 -6.43
N PRO A 162 -25.77 -16.32 -5.78
CA PRO A 162 -24.94 -17.49 -6.05
C PRO A 162 -25.60 -18.82 -5.60
N GLY A 163 -25.31 -19.88 -6.36
CA GLY A 163 -25.93 -21.20 -6.16
C GLY A 163 -25.64 -21.91 -4.83
N HIS A 164 -24.73 -21.37 -4.00
CA HIS A 164 -24.52 -21.89 -2.64
C HIS A 164 -25.63 -21.50 -1.66
N ASN A 165 -26.47 -20.52 -2.03
CA ASN A 165 -27.68 -20.11 -1.32
C ASN A 165 -27.43 -19.89 0.18
N GLY A 166 -26.68 -18.83 0.52
CA GLY A 166 -26.30 -18.53 1.91
C GLY A 166 -25.44 -19.60 2.58
N GLY A 167 -24.69 -20.39 1.80
CA GLY A 167 -23.82 -21.47 2.31
C GLY A 167 -24.49 -22.82 2.48
N ILE A 168 -25.83 -22.93 2.26
CA ILE A 168 -26.59 -24.20 2.46
C ILE A 168 -26.03 -25.32 1.57
N PHE A 169 -25.61 -25.04 0.34
CA PHE A 169 -25.07 -26.06 -0.54
C PHE A 169 -23.76 -26.63 -0.01
N TYR A 170 -22.88 -25.84 0.56
CA TYR A 170 -21.65 -26.33 1.18
C TYR A 170 -21.94 -27.26 2.35
N ASN A 171 -22.97 -26.97 3.16
CA ASN A 171 -23.37 -27.80 4.30
C ASN A 171 -23.91 -29.18 3.91
N ARG A 172 -24.06 -29.49 2.60
CA ARG A 172 -24.44 -30.78 2.09
C ARG A 172 -23.30 -31.81 2.05
N SER A 173 -22.07 -31.39 2.37
CA SER A 173 -20.90 -32.28 2.41
C SER A 173 -19.98 -31.93 3.60
N PRO A 174 -19.22 -32.93 4.14
CA PRO A 174 -18.32 -32.69 5.27
C PRO A 174 -17.27 -31.59 4.99
N ILE A 175 -16.65 -31.59 3.81
CA ILE A 175 -15.65 -30.59 3.44
C ILE A 175 -16.27 -29.19 3.28
N GLY A 176 -17.48 -29.13 2.72
CA GLY A 176 -18.19 -27.86 2.59
C GLY A 176 -18.57 -27.27 3.94
N ARG A 177 -19.00 -28.13 4.89
CA ARG A 177 -19.27 -27.68 6.27
C ARG A 177 -18.02 -27.09 6.95
N ILE A 178 -16.87 -27.79 6.85
CA ILE A 178 -15.60 -27.29 7.39
C ILE A 178 -15.27 -25.92 6.77
N PHE A 179 -15.52 -25.74 5.47
CA PHE A 179 -15.28 -24.48 4.77
C PHE A 179 -16.16 -23.34 5.29
N VAL A 180 -17.46 -23.59 5.51
CA VAL A 180 -18.38 -22.59 6.09
C VAL A 180 -18.01 -22.25 7.54
N GLU A 181 -17.70 -23.27 8.36
CA GLU A 181 -17.27 -23.06 9.75
C GLU A 181 -15.96 -22.26 9.84
N HIS A 182 -15.05 -22.48 8.91
CA HIS A 182 -13.76 -21.75 8.86
C HIS A 182 -13.91 -20.28 8.47
N LEU A 183 -14.73 -19.97 7.47
CA LEU A 183 -14.92 -18.60 6.97
C LEU A 183 -15.98 -17.81 7.75
N GLY A 184 -16.88 -18.48 8.41
CA GLY A 184 -18.05 -17.89 9.07
C GLY A 184 -19.26 -17.75 8.14
N GLU A 185 -20.45 -17.95 8.68
CA GLU A 185 -21.73 -17.99 7.93
C GLU A 185 -22.05 -16.67 7.24
N ALA A 186 -21.70 -15.53 7.87
CA ALA A 186 -22.01 -14.19 7.36
C ALA A 186 -21.46 -13.96 5.95
N VAL A 187 -20.24 -14.41 5.66
CA VAL A 187 -19.62 -14.26 4.33
C VAL A 187 -20.49 -14.85 3.22
N PHE A 188 -21.13 -16.00 3.50
CA PHE A 188 -21.99 -16.68 2.54
C PHE A 188 -23.39 -16.07 2.46
N ARG A 189 -23.92 -15.52 3.54
CA ARG A 189 -25.20 -14.82 3.56
C ARG A 189 -25.13 -13.46 2.89
N ASP A 190 -23.98 -12.80 2.98
CA ASP A 190 -23.71 -11.51 2.38
C ASP A 190 -23.32 -11.61 0.90
N ASP A 191 -23.04 -12.84 0.39
CA ASP A 191 -22.73 -13.05 -1.03
C ASP A 191 -24.04 -13.14 -1.83
N LEU A 192 -24.50 -11.99 -2.26
CA LEU A 192 -25.73 -11.75 -2.99
C LEU A 192 -25.45 -11.39 -4.46
N ASP A 193 -26.49 -11.01 -5.21
CA ASP A 193 -26.35 -10.55 -6.59
C ASP A 193 -27.28 -9.36 -6.92
N ASN A 194 -27.18 -8.86 -8.14
CA ASN A 194 -27.96 -7.72 -8.62
C ASN A 194 -29.48 -7.97 -8.67
N SER A 195 -29.98 -9.20 -8.40
CA SER A 195 -31.42 -9.47 -8.27
C SER A 195 -32.00 -8.90 -6.97
N VAL A 196 -31.13 -8.53 -6.01
CA VAL A 196 -31.52 -7.83 -4.78
C VAL A 196 -31.60 -6.34 -5.04
N LEU A 197 -32.79 -5.87 -5.44
CA LEU A 197 -33.00 -4.49 -5.88
C LEU A 197 -32.78 -3.46 -4.76
N GLU A 198 -32.96 -3.86 -3.50
CA GLU A 198 -32.79 -3.03 -2.32
C GLU A 198 -31.33 -2.56 -2.14
N LEU A 199 -30.36 -3.33 -2.63
CA LEU A 199 -28.93 -3.00 -2.58
C LEU A 199 -28.47 -2.15 -3.77
N GLY A 200 -29.34 -1.95 -4.77
CA GLY A 200 -29.02 -1.26 -6.02
C GLY A 200 -28.16 -2.11 -6.95
N ASP A 201 -27.89 -1.55 -8.13
CA ASP A 201 -27.03 -2.22 -9.12
C ASP A 201 -25.61 -1.68 -9.05
N LEU A 202 -24.64 -2.59 -8.82
CA LEU A 202 -23.22 -2.26 -8.68
C LEU A 202 -22.58 -1.89 -10.03
N LEU A 203 -23.11 -2.38 -11.15
CA LEU A 203 -22.56 -2.12 -12.49
C LEU A 203 -22.97 -0.76 -13.05
N ILE A 204 -24.20 -0.34 -12.77
CA ILE A 204 -24.71 0.98 -13.19
C ILE A 204 -24.68 2.01 -12.06
N HIS A 205 -24.18 1.62 -10.90
CA HIS A 205 -23.95 2.47 -9.73
C HIS A 205 -25.24 3.14 -9.22
N GLU A 206 -26.15 2.34 -8.71
CA GLU A 206 -27.43 2.80 -8.14
C GLU A 206 -27.55 2.45 -6.65
N GLY A 207 -28.57 3.03 -5.99
CA GLY A 207 -28.96 2.72 -4.62
C GLY A 207 -27.84 2.90 -3.58
N PRO A 208 -27.75 2.00 -2.57
CA PRO A 208 -26.72 2.01 -1.55
C PRO A 208 -25.29 1.96 -2.10
N ALA A 209 -25.07 1.23 -3.21
CA ALA A 209 -23.78 1.16 -3.88
C ALA A 209 -23.30 2.53 -4.40
N LEU A 210 -24.20 3.32 -4.98
CA LEU A 210 -23.89 4.69 -5.40
C LEU A 210 -23.60 5.59 -4.19
N GLN A 211 -24.35 5.44 -3.09
CA GLN A 211 -24.13 6.25 -1.89
C GLN A 211 -22.76 5.95 -1.26
N ALA A 212 -22.35 4.69 -1.19
CA ALA A 212 -21.02 4.29 -0.73
C ALA A 212 -19.91 4.94 -1.57
N GLN A 213 -20.01 4.89 -2.89
CA GLN A 213 -19.05 5.53 -3.80
C GLN A 213 -19.03 7.06 -3.70
N LYS A 214 -20.18 7.70 -3.46
CA LYS A 214 -20.25 9.16 -3.19
C LYS A 214 -19.57 9.51 -1.87
N GLN A 215 -19.79 8.72 -0.83
CA GLN A 215 -19.16 8.91 0.46
C GLN A 215 -17.63 8.73 0.36
N ALA A 216 -17.17 7.68 -0.32
CA ALA A 216 -15.76 7.50 -0.60
C ALA A 216 -15.17 8.67 -1.40
N ALA A 217 -15.87 9.16 -2.43
CA ALA A 217 -15.44 10.34 -3.18
C ALA A 217 -15.22 11.57 -2.28
N ALA A 218 -16.16 11.83 -1.36
CA ALA A 218 -16.02 12.92 -0.41
C ALA A 218 -14.84 12.72 0.56
N ILE A 219 -14.67 11.51 1.08
CA ILE A 219 -13.57 11.15 1.99
C ILE A 219 -12.22 11.33 1.30
N PHE A 220 -12.07 10.84 0.07
CA PHE A 220 -10.83 10.90 -0.70
C PHE A 220 -10.62 12.24 -1.44
N GLY A 221 -11.60 13.14 -1.46
CA GLY A 221 -11.51 14.45 -2.12
C GLY A 221 -11.68 14.39 -3.64
N ALA A 222 -12.30 13.33 -4.15
CA ALA A 222 -12.63 13.15 -5.56
C ALA A 222 -14.00 13.75 -5.90
N GLU A 223 -14.25 14.01 -7.18
CA GLU A 223 -15.57 14.38 -7.68
C GLU A 223 -16.44 13.16 -7.95
N LYS A 224 -15.81 12.05 -8.29
CA LYS A 224 -16.43 10.75 -8.48
C LYS A 224 -15.47 9.62 -8.14
N THR A 225 -16.01 8.57 -7.53
CA THR A 225 -15.28 7.33 -7.21
C THR A 225 -16.03 6.14 -7.78
N TYR A 226 -15.30 5.17 -8.33
CA TYR A 226 -15.79 3.87 -8.74
C TYR A 226 -15.10 2.80 -7.89
N PHE A 227 -15.87 1.90 -7.31
CA PHE A 227 -15.35 0.71 -6.64
C PHE A 227 -15.11 -0.39 -7.67
N VAL A 228 -13.90 -0.96 -7.66
CA VAL A 228 -13.46 -1.98 -8.62
C VAL A 228 -13.05 -3.24 -7.85
N LEU A 229 -13.64 -4.38 -8.21
CA LEU A 229 -13.49 -5.64 -7.47
C LEU A 229 -12.44 -6.59 -8.09
N ASN A 230 -11.55 -6.08 -8.92
CA ASN A 230 -10.52 -6.90 -9.59
C ASN A 230 -9.14 -6.22 -9.59
N GLY A 231 -8.86 -5.50 -8.51
CA GLY A 231 -7.59 -4.83 -8.25
C GLY A 231 -7.32 -3.63 -9.15
N THR A 232 -6.27 -2.87 -8.82
CA THR A 232 -5.82 -1.76 -9.67
C THR A 232 -5.39 -2.23 -11.06
N SER A 233 -5.07 -3.50 -11.22
CA SER A 233 -4.88 -4.08 -12.56
C SER A 233 -6.11 -3.94 -13.46
N ALA A 234 -7.31 -4.09 -12.92
CA ALA A 234 -8.55 -3.81 -13.65
C ALA A 234 -8.82 -2.30 -13.72
N SER A 235 -8.62 -1.57 -12.62
CA SER A 235 -8.81 -0.11 -12.59
C SER A 235 -8.00 0.61 -13.67
N ASN A 236 -6.72 0.27 -13.82
CA ASN A 236 -5.87 0.83 -14.88
C ASN A 236 -6.37 0.46 -16.29
N LYS A 237 -6.80 -0.80 -16.50
CA LYS A 237 -7.37 -1.20 -17.79
C LYS A 237 -8.66 -0.44 -18.10
N ILE A 238 -9.56 -0.29 -17.13
CA ILE A 238 -10.81 0.48 -17.28
C ILE A 238 -10.50 1.92 -17.71
N VAL A 239 -9.65 2.61 -16.96
CA VAL A 239 -9.28 4.01 -17.22
C VAL A 239 -8.63 4.15 -18.60
N LEU A 240 -7.65 3.31 -18.89
CA LEU A 240 -6.87 3.43 -20.13
C LEU A 240 -7.66 2.98 -21.36
N SER A 241 -8.53 1.96 -21.24
CA SER A 241 -9.45 1.59 -22.33
C SER A 241 -10.53 2.67 -22.57
N ALA A 242 -10.87 3.47 -21.54
CA ALA A 242 -11.80 4.58 -21.70
C ALA A 242 -11.17 5.81 -22.35
N LEU A 243 -9.85 6.01 -22.17
CA LEU A 243 -9.15 7.20 -22.62
C LEU A 243 -8.39 7.00 -23.93
N VAL A 244 -7.75 5.84 -24.14
CA VAL A 244 -6.77 5.61 -25.20
C VAL A 244 -7.38 4.83 -26.33
N ALA A 245 -7.25 5.37 -27.54
CA ALA A 245 -7.56 4.72 -28.78
C ALA A 245 -6.28 4.45 -29.60
N GLU A 246 -6.42 3.69 -30.69
CA GLU A 246 -5.31 3.37 -31.59
C GLU A 246 -4.65 4.67 -32.12
N ASP A 247 -3.32 4.70 -32.12
CA ASP A 247 -2.46 5.81 -32.52
C ASP A 247 -2.47 7.04 -31.57
N ASP A 248 -3.22 7.03 -30.46
CA ASP A 248 -3.08 8.08 -29.44
C ASP A 248 -1.68 8.05 -28.80
N LEU A 249 -1.11 9.22 -28.57
CA LEU A 249 0.15 9.33 -27.84
C LEU A 249 -0.10 9.26 -26.33
N VAL A 250 0.67 8.44 -25.66
CA VAL A 250 0.65 8.26 -24.20
C VAL A 250 2.02 8.61 -23.62
N LEU A 251 2.06 9.59 -22.72
CA LEU A 251 3.27 9.90 -21.97
C LEU A 251 3.40 8.89 -20.83
N PHE A 252 4.48 8.12 -20.83
CA PHE A 252 4.53 6.88 -20.06
C PHE A 252 5.74 6.83 -19.13
N ASP A 253 5.51 6.79 -17.84
CA ASP A 253 6.55 6.53 -16.83
C ASP A 253 7.10 5.12 -16.99
N ARG A 254 8.41 4.98 -17.11
CA ARG A 254 9.04 3.66 -17.27
C ARG A 254 8.93 2.77 -16.03
N ASN A 255 8.56 3.32 -14.87
CA ASN A 255 8.25 2.56 -13.65
C ASN A 255 6.84 1.98 -13.63
N ASN A 256 5.98 2.32 -14.58
CA ASN A 256 4.60 1.87 -14.57
C ASN A 256 4.47 0.34 -14.46
N HIS A 257 3.55 -0.06 -13.60
CA HIS A 257 3.15 -1.45 -13.47
C HIS A 257 2.63 -2.03 -14.80
N LYS A 258 2.83 -3.33 -15.03
CA LYS A 258 2.40 -4.03 -16.26
C LYS A 258 0.95 -3.78 -16.65
N ALA A 259 0.04 -3.53 -15.69
CA ALA A 259 -1.37 -3.26 -15.97
C ALA A 259 -1.59 -2.00 -16.79
N ALA A 260 -0.77 -0.97 -16.61
CA ALA A 260 -0.79 0.24 -17.44
C ALA A 260 -0.37 -0.06 -18.87
N HIS A 261 0.68 -0.89 -19.07
CA HIS A 261 1.07 -1.36 -20.41
C HIS A 261 -0.06 -2.15 -21.08
N HIS A 262 -0.72 -3.05 -20.33
CA HIS A 262 -1.86 -3.80 -20.88
C HIS A 262 -3.00 -2.87 -21.32
N GLY A 263 -3.38 -1.90 -20.48
CA GLY A 263 -4.48 -0.99 -20.79
C GLY A 263 -4.18 -0.05 -21.93
N ALA A 264 -3.09 0.71 -21.84
CA ALA A 264 -2.76 1.75 -22.83
C ALA A 264 -2.23 1.20 -24.16
N LEU A 265 -1.32 0.22 -24.09
CA LEU A 265 -0.53 -0.18 -25.26
C LEU A 265 -1.10 -1.43 -25.94
N LEU A 266 -1.52 -2.45 -25.16
CA LEU A 266 -1.99 -3.70 -25.75
C LEU A 266 -3.48 -3.66 -26.12
N LEU A 267 -4.32 -3.13 -25.22
CA LEU A 267 -5.76 -3.00 -25.46
C LEU A 267 -6.10 -1.71 -26.23
N GLY A 268 -5.59 -0.57 -25.78
CA GLY A 268 -5.86 0.73 -26.40
C GLY A 268 -5.14 0.96 -27.73
N GLY A 269 -4.00 0.33 -27.96
CA GLY A 269 -3.18 0.54 -29.16
C GLY A 269 -2.44 1.87 -29.19
N GLY A 270 -2.26 2.51 -28.03
CA GLY A 270 -1.53 3.76 -27.89
C GLY A 270 -0.04 3.63 -28.20
N ILE A 271 0.57 4.73 -28.58
CA ILE A 271 2.01 4.86 -28.87
C ILE A 271 2.68 5.47 -27.63
N PRO A 272 3.59 4.74 -26.94
CA PRO A 272 4.24 5.25 -25.76
C PRO A 272 5.37 6.22 -26.10
N ILE A 273 5.42 7.32 -25.34
CA ILE A 273 6.58 8.21 -25.24
C ILE A 273 7.08 8.11 -23.81
N PHE A 274 8.25 7.52 -23.63
CA PHE A 274 8.74 7.17 -22.29
C PHE A 274 9.46 8.32 -21.59
N LEU A 275 9.16 8.46 -20.29
CA LEU A 275 9.96 9.20 -19.33
C LEU A 275 10.95 8.22 -18.66
N GLU A 276 12.22 8.54 -18.72
CA GLU A 276 13.32 7.75 -18.18
C GLU A 276 13.29 7.77 -16.64
N THR A 277 13.67 6.65 -16.01
CA THR A 277 13.63 6.48 -14.56
C THR A 277 14.97 5.99 -14.04
N ASP A 278 15.32 6.42 -12.82
CA ASP A 278 16.59 6.08 -12.19
C ASP A 278 16.57 4.70 -11.50
N ARG A 279 17.72 4.13 -11.36
CA ARG A 279 18.01 2.96 -10.50
C ARG A 279 19.30 3.22 -9.76
N ASN A 280 19.27 3.05 -8.43
CA ASN A 280 20.50 3.13 -7.67
C ASN A 280 21.33 1.86 -7.79
N ALA A 281 22.46 1.85 -7.12
CA ALA A 281 23.40 0.75 -7.19
C ALA A 281 22.88 -0.56 -6.56
N GLN A 282 21.90 -0.49 -5.67
CA GLN A 282 21.21 -1.64 -5.07
C GLN A 282 20.08 -2.20 -5.95
N GLY A 283 19.77 -1.54 -7.07
CA GLY A 283 18.65 -1.90 -7.93
C GLY A 283 17.30 -1.32 -7.47
N LEU A 284 17.28 -0.46 -6.45
CA LEU A 284 16.05 0.17 -5.98
C LEU A 284 15.47 1.11 -7.03
N ILE A 285 14.15 1.15 -7.10
CA ILE A 285 13.39 1.92 -8.07
C ILE A 285 13.45 3.40 -7.68
N GLY A 286 14.13 4.17 -8.50
CA GLY A 286 14.26 5.62 -8.36
C GLY A 286 13.22 6.40 -9.16
N PRO A 287 13.22 7.73 -9.01
CA PRO A 287 12.27 8.59 -9.67
C PRO A 287 12.56 8.75 -11.17
N ILE A 288 11.59 9.32 -11.88
CA ILE A 288 11.77 9.84 -13.24
C ILE A 288 12.91 10.86 -13.22
N TYR A 289 13.75 10.87 -14.24
CA TYR A 289 14.78 11.88 -14.40
C TYR A 289 14.15 13.28 -14.43
N THR A 290 14.63 14.19 -13.60
CA THR A 290 14.08 15.56 -13.59
C THR A 290 14.18 16.23 -14.96
N GLU A 291 15.26 15.99 -15.70
CA GLU A 291 15.46 16.46 -17.07
C GLU A 291 14.55 15.81 -18.12
N ALA A 292 13.96 14.64 -17.81
CA ALA A 292 13.02 13.98 -18.72
C ALA A 292 11.69 14.73 -18.88
N PHE A 293 11.40 15.68 -17.98
CA PHE A 293 10.22 16.55 -18.06
C PHE A 293 10.41 17.79 -18.93
N GLU A 294 11.60 18.04 -19.45
CA GLU A 294 11.84 19.16 -20.35
C GLU A 294 10.96 19.02 -21.61
N GLU A 295 10.11 20.04 -21.85
CA GLU A 295 9.11 20.00 -22.92
C GLU A 295 9.75 19.75 -24.31
N GLU A 296 10.88 20.40 -24.59
CA GLU A 296 11.58 20.22 -25.87
C GLU A 296 12.12 18.78 -26.02
N ALA A 297 12.60 18.19 -24.92
CA ALA A 297 13.02 16.78 -24.92
C ALA A 297 11.85 15.83 -25.20
N ILE A 298 10.69 16.09 -24.59
CA ILE A 298 9.47 15.30 -24.81
C ILE A 298 9.01 15.46 -26.27
N ARG A 299 8.94 16.69 -26.79
CA ARG A 299 8.52 16.94 -28.18
C ARG A 299 9.49 16.32 -29.19
N LYS A 300 10.79 16.33 -28.90
CA LYS A 300 11.79 15.63 -29.69
C LYS A 300 11.52 14.12 -29.74
N LYS A 301 11.20 13.50 -28.63
CA LYS A 301 10.86 12.05 -28.58
C LYS A 301 9.63 11.72 -29.44
N ILE A 302 8.63 12.61 -29.50
CA ILE A 302 7.48 12.43 -30.39
C ILE A 302 7.92 12.49 -31.87
N ARG A 303 8.71 13.51 -32.24
CA ARG A 303 9.19 13.72 -33.61
C ARG A 303 10.06 12.57 -34.11
N ASP A 304 10.92 12.05 -33.23
CA ASP A 304 11.90 11.02 -33.58
C ASP A 304 11.33 9.58 -33.44
N ASN A 305 10.07 9.40 -33.01
CA ASN A 305 9.44 8.09 -32.83
C ASN A 305 8.92 7.54 -34.18
N PRO A 306 9.45 6.41 -34.67
CA PRO A 306 9.07 5.86 -35.98
C PRO A 306 7.62 5.35 -36.05
N LEU A 307 6.96 5.14 -34.91
CA LEU A 307 5.57 4.68 -34.85
C LEU A 307 4.56 5.83 -34.99
N VAL A 308 4.99 7.10 -34.82
CA VAL A 308 4.13 8.27 -34.92
C VAL A 308 3.89 8.60 -36.39
N LYS A 309 2.66 8.36 -36.86
CA LYS A 309 2.29 8.56 -38.27
C LYS A 309 2.12 10.02 -38.67
N ASP A 310 1.65 10.88 -37.72
CA ASP A 310 1.46 12.30 -37.95
C ASP A 310 2.78 13.05 -37.70
N PRO A 311 3.45 13.58 -38.74
CA PRO A 311 4.73 14.28 -38.58
C PRO A 311 4.61 15.61 -37.84
N GLU A 312 3.39 16.13 -37.66
CA GLU A 312 3.12 17.37 -36.95
C GLU A 312 2.62 17.15 -35.49
N ALA A 313 2.50 15.89 -35.05
CA ALA A 313 1.96 15.52 -33.73
C ALA A 313 2.71 16.25 -32.58
N TRP A 314 4.03 16.42 -32.69
CA TRP A 314 4.86 17.10 -31.70
C TRP A 314 4.55 18.61 -31.55
N LYS A 315 3.90 19.25 -32.53
CA LYS A 315 3.51 20.68 -32.51
C LYS A 315 2.15 20.91 -31.81
N ARG A 316 1.37 19.85 -31.58
CA ARG A 316 0.05 19.98 -30.94
C ARG A 316 0.20 20.64 -29.54
N LYS A 317 -0.77 21.48 -29.16
CA LYS A 317 -0.81 22.09 -27.81
C LYS A 317 -0.79 21.00 -26.74
N ARG A 318 -1.61 19.96 -26.93
CA ARG A 318 -1.69 18.77 -26.07
C ARG A 318 -1.45 17.53 -26.94
N PRO A 319 -0.21 17.09 -27.08
CA PRO A 319 0.08 15.93 -27.89
C PRO A 319 -0.40 14.62 -27.27
N PHE A 320 -0.52 14.56 -25.93
CA PHE A 320 -0.83 13.34 -25.21
C PHE A 320 -2.30 13.25 -24.80
N ARG A 321 -2.92 12.12 -25.10
CA ARG A 321 -4.24 11.79 -24.61
C ARG A 321 -4.23 11.58 -23.08
N VAL A 322 -3.19 10.91 -22.58
CA VAL A 322 -2.98 10.71 -21.15
C VAL A 322 -1.49 10.59 -20.84
N ALA A 323 -1.09 11.13 -19.67
CA ALA A 323 0.16 10.75 -19.01
C ALA A 323 -0.16 9.72 -17.94
N VAL A 324 0.66 8.68 -17.81
CA VAL A 324 0.51 7.64 -16.78
C VAL A 324 1.75 7.67 -15.89
N ILE A 325 1.57 8.05 -14.63
CA ILE A 325 2.62 8.24 -13.63
C ILE A 325 2.43 7.25 -12.49
N GLU A 326 3.43 6.45 -12.20
CA GLU A 326 3.49 5.57 -11.02
C GLU A 326 3.77 6.42 -9.78
N GLN A 327 2.71 6.96 -9.14
CA GLN A 327 2.80 7.96 -8.07
C GLN A 327 3.58 7.49 -6.84
N CYS A 328 3.51 6.19 -6.54
CA CYS A 328 4.34 5.57 -5.53
C CYS A 328 4.86 4.24 -6.06
N THR A 329 6.17 4.16 -6.27
CA THR A 329 6.80 2.94 -6.76
C THR A 329 6.78 1.81 -5.72
N TYR A 330 7.02 0.59 -6.16
CA TYR A 330 7.07 -0.57 -5.26
C TYR A 330 8.07 -0.37 -4.10
N ASP A 331 9.25 0.18 -4.38
CA ASP A 331 10.29 0.43 -3.37
C ASP A 331 10.06 1.72 -2.55
N GLY A 332 8.98 2.48 -2.84
CA GLY A 332 8.57 3.61 -2.03
C GLY A 332 9.08 4.96 -2.50
N THR A 333 9.37 5.15 -3.79
CA THR A 333 9.55 6.50 -4.33
C THR A 333 8.18 7.16 -4.48
N ILE A 334 7.92 8.25 -3.77
CA ILE A 334 6.70 9.06 -3.84
C ILE A 334 7.05 10.38 -4.52
N TYR A 335 6.25 10.79 -5.52
CA TYR A 335 6.42 12.06 -6.21
C TYR A 335 5.61 13.20 -5.61
N ASN A 336 6.08 14.41 -5.77
CA ASN A 336 5.28 15.61 -5.60
C ASN A 336 4.35 15.78 -6.82
N ALA A 337 3.06 15.49 -6.64
CA ALA A 337 2.07 15.51 -7.71
C ALA A 337 1.81 16.95 -8.25
N GLU A 338 1.98 17.98 -7.40
CA GLU A 338 1.87 19.37 -7.82
C GLU A 338 2.99 19.72 -8.82
N MET A 339 4.23 19.33 -8.56
CA MET A 339 5.35 19.53 -9.49
C MET A 339 5.18 18.74 -10.80
N ILE A 340 4.66 17.52 -10.72
CA ILE A 340 4.34 16.74 -11.95
C ILE A 340 3.30 17.47 -12.78
N LEU A 341 2.22 17.96 -12.16
CA LEU A 341 1.16 18.71 -12.84
C LEU A 341 1.71 19.97 -13.53
N GLU A 342 2.56 20.73 -12.84
CA GLU A 342 3.17 21.96 -13.39
C GLU A 342 4.01 21.67 -14.64
N ARG A 343 4.74 20.55 -14.66
CA ARG A 343 5.68 20.23 -15.75
C ARG A 343 5.03 19.67 -17.00
N ILE A 344 4.05 18.77 -16.83
CA ILE A 344 3.48 18.05 -17.97
C ILE A 344 1.98 18.25 -18.15
N GLY A 345 1.29 18.91 -17.21
CA GLY A 345 -0.16 19.05 -17.26
C GLY A 345 -0.67 19.74 -18.53
N HIS A 346 0.06 20.74 -19.02
CA HIS A 346 -0.28 21.50 -20.22
C HIS A 346 -0.10 20.67 -21.51
N LEU A 347 0.62 19.56 -21.48
CA LEU A 347 0.86 18.65 -22.62
C LEU A 347 -0.19 17.53 -22.73
N CYS A 348 -1.04 17.34 -21.73
CA CYS A 348 -1.92 16.18 -21.60
C CYS A 348 -3.39 16.57 -21.54
N ASP A 349 -4.28 15.73 -22.08
CA ASP A 349 -5.73 15.82 -21.84
C ASP A 349 -6.08 15.33 -20.43
N TYR A 350 -5.42 14.25 -20.00
CA TYR A 350 -5.55 13.66 -18.65
C TYR A 350 -4.18 13.29 -18.07
N ILE A 351 -4.10 13.25 -16.74
CA ILE A 351 -3.04 12.56 -16.01
C ILE A 351 -3.68 11.47 -15.17
N LEU A 352 -3.22 10.24 -15.34
CA LEU A 352 -3.49 9.10 -14.47
C LEU A 352 -2.31 8.94 -13.51
N PHE A 353 -2.57 9.16 -12.23
CA PHE A 353 -1.66 8.81 -11.15
C PHE A 353 -1.99 7.39 -10.67
N ASP A 354 -1.09 6.45 -10.90
CA ASP A 354 -1.20 5.11 -10.31
C ASP A 354 -0.78 5.19 -8.85
N GLU A 355 -1.76 5.33 -7.97
CA GLU A 355 -1.63 5.36 -6.52
C GLU A 355 -1.91 3.98 -5.91
N ALA A 356 -1.63 2.89 -6.63
CA ALA A 356 -1.85 1.54 -6.12
C ALA A 356 -1.17 1.27 -4.77
N TRP A 357 -0.08 1.97 -4.50
CA TRP A 357 0.69 1.93 -3.24
C TRP A 357 0.60 3.23 -2.44
N ALA A 358 -0.37 4.09 -2.71
CA ALA A 358 -0.37 5.46 -2.20
C ALA A 358 -1.76 5.97 -1.76
N GLY A 359 -2.72 5.09 -1.52
CA GLY A 359 -4.07 5.48 -1.09
C GLY A 359 -4.11 6.26 0.23
N PHE A 360 -3.09 6.13 1.06
CA PHE A 360 -2.95 6.79 2.35
C PHE A 360 -2.45 8.24 2.30
N LEU A 361 -1.91 8.71 1.19
CA LEU A 361 -1.23 10.02 1.08
C LEU A 361 -2.09 11.20 1.54
N LYS A 362 -3.41 11.10 1.46
CA LYS A 362 -4.32 12.13 1.93
C LYS A 362 -4.30 12.30 3.45
N PHE A 363 -4.07 11.21 4.19
CA PHE A 363 -4.41 11.10 5.61
C PHE A 363 -3.25 11.42 6.55
N HIS A 364 -2.12 11.92 6.02
CA HIS A 364 -1.02 12.38 6.85
C HIS A 364 -0.36 13.63 6.26
N PRO A 365 -0.08 14.68 7.07
CA PRO A 365 0.46 15.96 6.59
C PRO A 365 1.84 15.86 5.94
N LEU A 366 2.63 14.86 6.29
CA LEU A 366 3.94 14.58 5.70
C LEU A 366 3.89 14.46 4.16
N PHE A 367 2.76 14.04 3.59
CA PHE A 367 2.58 13.83 2.15
C PHE A 367 1.89 15.01 1.43
N LYS A 368 1.94 16.20 2.03
CA LYS A 368 1.37 17.40 1.42
C LYS A 368 1.98 17.64 0.04
N GLY A 369 1.12 17.84 -0.97
CA GLY A 369 1.52 18.01 -2.36
C GLY A 369 1.73 16.71 -3.15
N CYS A 370 1.74 15.55 -2.48
CA CYS A 370 1.96 14.26 -3.14
C CYS A 370 0.67 13.55 -3.60
N TYR A 371 -0.48 13.93 -3.05
CA TYR A 371 -1.76 13.28 -3.31
C TYR A 371 -2.48 13.86 -4.53
N ALA A 372 -2.80 13.02 -5.52
CA ALA A 372 -3.39 13.47 -6.79
C ALA A 372 -4.76 14.14 -6.63
N MET A 373 -5.66 13.58 -5.80
CA MET A 373 -6.96 14.20 -5.56
C MET A 373 -6.89 15.46 -4.68
N GLY A 374 -5.74 15.75 -4.07
CA GLY A 374 -5.45 16.96 -3.29
C GLY A 374 -4.99 18.15 -4.13
N LEU A 375 -4.69 17.98 -5.41
CA LEU A 375 -4.21 19.02 -6.32
C LEU A 375 -5.14 20.23 -6.32
N LYS A 376 -4.56 21.43 -6.27
CA LYS A 376 -5.32 22.69 -6.19
C LYS A 376 -5.25 23.45 -7.52
N ASN A 377 -6.08 24.47 -7.65
CA ASN A 377 -6.06 25.44 -8.76
C ASN A 377 -6.19 24.81 -10.16
N LEU A 378 -7.00 23.74 -10.28
CA LEU A 378 -7.31 23.13 -11.57
C LEU A 378 -8.23 24.05 -12.37
N GLY A 379 -7.66 24.82 -13.30
CA GLY A 379 -8.38 25.67 -14.24
C GLY A 379 -8.80 24.90 -15.50
N GLU A 380 -9.51 25.57 -16.40
CA GLU A 380 -10.00 25.00 -17.68
C GLU A 380 -8.87 24.45 -18.58
N ASP A 381 -7.67 24.98 -18.44
CA ASP A 381 -6.48 24.51 -19.18
C ASP A 381 -5.75 23.35 -18.48
N ALA A 382 -6.08 23.02 -17.22
CA ALA A 382 -5.49 21.87 -16.55
C ALA A 382 -6.00 20.54 -17.16
N PRO A 383 -5.23 19.44 -17.09
CA PRO A 383 -5.71 18.13 -17.50
C PRO A 383 -6.79 17.60 -16.54
N GLY A 384 -7.63 16.67 -17.01
CA GLY A 384 -8.41 15.86 -16.08
C GLY A 384 -7.50 15.00 -15.22
N ILE A 385 -7.81 14.85 -13.94
CA ILE A 385 -7.01 14.06 -13.00
C ILE A 385 -7.76 12.78 -12.65
N ILE A 386 -7.08 11.66 -12.80
CA ILE A 386 -7.57 10.34 -12.40
C ILE A 386 -6.52 9.70 -11.50
N SER A 387 -6.96 9.01 -10.47
CA SER A 387 -6.09 8.19 -9.61
C SER A 387 -6.70 6.80 -9.45
N THR A 388 -5.84 5.78 -9.42
CA THR A 388 -6.22 4.39 -9.18
C THR A 388 -5.50 3.88 -7.93
N GLN A 389 -6.28 3.34 -6.97
CA GLN A 389 -5.76 2.92 -5.67
C GLN A 389 -6.10 1.45 -5.40
N SER A 390 -5.10 0.66 -4.97
CA SER A 390 -5.33 -0.68 -4.42
C SER A 390 -5.63 -0.56 -2.93
N THR A 391 -6.91 -0.50 -2.58
CA THR A 391 -7.33 -0.40 -1.17
C THR A 391 -6.80 -1.57 -0.35
N HIS A 392 -6.68 -2.75 -0.96
CA HIS A 392 -6.20 -3.97 -0.28
C HIS A 392 -4.70 -3.99 0.05
N LYS A 393 -3.87 -3.09 -0.50
CA LYS A 393 -2.41 -3.13 -0.28
C LYS A 393 -2.00 -2.53 1.05
N GLN A 394 -2.43 -1.31 1.32
CA GLN A 394 -2.06 -0.56 2.54
C GLN A 394 -3.27 -0.06 3.34
N MET A 395 -4.44 0.00 2.71
CA MET A 395 -5.70 0.38 3.34
C MET A 395 -6.48 -0.86 3.80
N ALA A 396 -7.61 -0.66 4.48
CA ALA A 396 -8.49 -1.75 4.89
C ALA A 396 -9.41 -2.17 3.72
N GLY A 397 -9.07 -3.26 3.05
CA GLY A 397 -9.87 -3.84 1.98
C GLY A 397 -9.48 -5.30 1.75
N PHE A 398 -10.43 -6.13 1.36
CA PHE A 398 -10.11 -7.50 0.94
C PHE A 398 -9.23 -7.49 -0.31
N SER A 399 -8.46 -8.55 -0.52
CA SER A 399 -7.69 -8.71 -1.77
C SER A 399 -8.57 -8.45 -2.98
N GLN A 400 -8.05 -7.76 -4.00
CA GLN A 400 -8.76 -7.24 -5.18
C GLN A 400 -9.56 -5.95 -4.97
N ALA A 401 -9.75 -5.44 -3.73
CA ALA A 401 -10.38 -4.15 -3.51
C ALA A 401 -9.56 -3.01 -4.11
N SER A 402 -10.17 -2.22 -4.99
CA SER A 402 -9.55 -1.08 -5.67
C SER A 402 -10.55 0.04 -5.91
N GLN A 403 -10.04 1.26 -6.09
CA GLN A 403 -10.85 2.45 -6.37
C GLN A 403 -10.27 3.23 -7.55
N ILE A 404 -11.16 3.83 -8.36
CA ILE A 404 -10.82 4.84 -9.36
C ILE A 404 -11.42 6.16 -8.88
N HIS A 405 -10.59 7.17 -8.69
CA HIS A 405 -11.00 8.53 -8.34
C HIS A 405 -10.85 9.46 -9.52
N VAL A 406 -11.82 10.34 -9.75
CA VAL A 406 -11.85 11.25 -10.90
C VAL A 406 -12.09 12.68 -10.45
N ARG A 407 -11.31 13.62 -10.99
CA ARG A 407 -11.51 15.08 -10.91
C ARG A 407 -11.36 15.68 -12.29
N ASP A 408 -12.48 15.98 -12.95
CA ASP A 408 -12.50 16.51 -14.31
C ASP A 408 -13.64 17.52 -14.57
N ARG A 409 -14.27 18.03 -13.50
CA ARG A 409 -15.36 19.00 -13.62
C ARG A 409 -14.89 20.32 -14.25
N HIS A 410 -13.64 20.73 -14.01
CA HIS A 410 -13.04 21.94 -14.54
C HIS A 410 -12.90 21.93 -16.07
N ILE A 411 -12.92 20.76 -16.72
CA ILE A 411 -12.92 20.61 -18.17
C ILE A 411 -14.29 20.19 -18.74
N LYS A 412 -15.37 20.38 -17.96
CA LYS A 412 -16.72 20.05 -18.41
C LYS A 412 -17.08 20.88 -19.65
N GLY A 413 -17.64 20.21 -20.66
CA GLY A 413 -18.01 20.81 -21.96
C GLY A 413 -16.90 20.84 -23.00
N GLN A 414 -15.66 20.51 -22.63
CA GLN A 414 -14.55 20.39 -23.58
C GLN A 414 -14.58 19.01 -24.26
N SER A 415 -14.20 18.96 -25.55
CA SER A 415 -14.18 17.72 -26.36
C SER A 415 -13.22 16.65 -25.83
N ARG A 416 -12.19 17.06 -25.09
CA ARG A 416 -11.21 16.16 -24.46
C ARG A 416 -11.77 15.43 -23.24
N ARG A 417 -12.85 15.94 -22.61
CA ARG A 417 -13.45 15.32 -21.45
C ARG A 417 -14.18 14.04 -21.81
N ILE A 418 -13.97 12.96 -21.04
CA ILE A 418 -14.78 11.76 -21.16
C ILE A 418 -16.01 11.87 -20.27
N GLU A 419 -17.20 11.64 -20.84
CA GLU A 419 -18.42 11.59 -20.05
C GLU A 419 -18.49 10.33 -19.20
N HIS A 420 -18.99 10.47 -17.96
CA HIS A 420 -19.06 9.35 -17.02
C HIS A 420 -19.94 8.18 -17.51
N ARG A 421 -20.96 8.45 -18.32
CA ARG A 421 -21.75 7.37 -18.94
C ARG A 421 -20.91 6.52 -19.88
N ARG A 422 -20.11 7.14 -20.75
CA ARG A 422 -19.18 6.42 -21.65
C ARG A 422 -18.05 5.74 -20.89
N PHE A 423 -17.57 6.35 -19.79
CA PHE A 423 -16.61 5.71 -18.91
C PHE A 423 -17.18 4.43 -18.29
N ASN A 424 -18.48 4.44 -17.93
CA ASN A 424 -19.15 3.28 -17.36
C ASN A 424 -19.28 2.11 -18.35
N GLU A 425 -19.42 2.36 -19.66
CA GLU A 425 -19.40 1.29 -20.67
C GLU A 425 -18.07 0.52 -20.61
N THR A 426 -16.96 1.24 -20.42
CA THR A 426 -15.64 0.60 -20.27
C THR A 426 -15.49 -0.09 -18.91
N PHE A 427 -16.09 0.47 -17.86
CA PHE A 427 -16.16 -0.19 -16.55
C PHE A 427 -16.86 -1.55 -16.68
N MET A 428 -18.03 -1.61 -17.31
CA MET A 428 -18.80 -2.85 -17.52
C MET A 428 -18.04 -3.86 -18.38
N LEU A 429 -17.25 -3.41 -19.36
CA LEU A 429 -16.40 -4.28 -20.20
C LEU A 429 -15.40 -5.11 -19.39
N HIS A 430 -14.93 -4.57 -18.26
CA HIS A 430 -13.92 -5.18 -17.40
C HIS A 430 -14.47 -5.71 -16.07
N ALA A 431 -15.77 -5.57 -15.80
CA ALA A 431 -16.42 -6.01 -14.58
C ALA A 431 -17.17 -7.33 -14.76
N SER A 432 -17.26 -8.12 -13.69
CA SER A 432 -18.17 -9.26 -13.63
C SER A 432 -19.61 -8.76 -13.46
N THR A 433 -20.57 -9.46 -14.09
CA THR A 433 -22.01 -9.25 -13.87
C THR A 433 -22.48 -9.80 -12.51
N SER A 434 -21.65 -10.57 -11.81
CA SER A 434 -21.91 -11.14 -10.48
C SER A 434 -20.80 -10.70 -9.52
N PRO A 435 -20.80 -9.45 -9.05
CA PRO A 435 -19.78 -8.93 -8.17
C PRO A 435 -19.88 -9.57 -6.77
N PHE A 436 -18.75 -9.79 -6.11
CA PHE A 436 -18.71 -10.31 -4.75
C PHE A 436 -19.03 -9.20 -3.74
N TYR A 437 -20.23 -9.23 -3.16
CA TYR A 437 -20.76 -8.19 -2.28
C TYR A 437 -19.94 -7.95 -1.01
N PRO A 438 -19.41 -8.97 -0.31
CA PRO A 438 -18.51 -8.75 0.83
C PRO A 438 -17.25 -7.95 0.46
N LEU A 439 -16.73 -8.12 -0.77
CA LEU A 439 -15.59 -7.35 -1.27
C LEU A 439 -15.97 -5.87 -1.49
N PHE A 440 -17.16 -5.61 -2.07
CA PHE A 440 -17.67 -4.25 -2.22
C PHE A 440 -17.90 -3.57 -0.87
N ALA A 441 -18.48 -4.30 0.09
CA ALA A 441 -18.66 -3.83 1.46
C ALA A 441 -17.33 -3.47 2.13
N SER A 442 -16.26 -4.23 1.88
CA SER A 442 -14.93 -3.92 2.42
C SER A 442 -14.38 -2.57 1.94
N LEU A 443 -14.74 -2.14 0.72
CA LEU A 443 -14.39 -0.81 0.20
C LEU A 443 -15.16 0.30 0.89
N ASP A 444 -16.44 0.08 1.15
CA ASP A 444 -17.32 1.02 1.85
C ASP A 444 -16.87 1.24 3.31
N VAL A 445 -16.64 0.15 4.04
CA VAL A 445 -16.12 0.17 5.41
C VAL A 445 -14.72 0.77 5.47
N GLY A 446 -13.82 0.34 4.57
CA GLY A 446 -12.45 0.86 4.52
C GLY A 446 -12.39 2.36 4.22
N ALA A 447 -13.29 2.88 3.38
CA ALA A 447 -13.42 4.32 3.16
C ALA A 447 -13.90 5.05 4.43
N GLN A 448 -14.92 4.50 5.12
CA GLN A 448 -15.43 5.09 6.35
C GLN A 448 -14.38 5.15 7.47
N MET A 449 -13.52 4.13 7.60
CA MET A 449 -12.41 4.14 8.57
C MET A 449 -11.44 5.30 8.35
N MET A 450 -11.35 5.82 7.13
CA MET A 450 -10.49 6.95 6.77
C MET A 450 -11.17 8.32 6.98
N ARG A 451 -12.39 8.35 7.50
CA ARG A 451 -13.13 9.60 7.67
C ARG A 451 -12.57 10.42 8.83
N GLY A 452 -12.29 11.70 8.57
CA GLY A 452 -11.93 12.68 9.61
C GLY A 452 -10.65 12.32 10.37
N ARG A 453 -10.61 12.69 11.65
CA ARG A 453 -9.44 12.54 12.50
C ARG A 453 -9.04 11.08 12.73
N SER A 454 -10.00 10.15 12.74
CA SER A 454 -9.72 8.73 12.94
C SER A 454 -8.77 8.17 11.87
N GLY A 455 -8.99 8.51 10.59
CA GLY A 455 -8.10 8.11 9.50
C GLY A 455 -6.70 8.72 9.62
N GLU A 456 -6.61 10.00 10.02
CA GLU A 456 -5.33 10.67 10.24
C GLU A 456 -4.51 10.01 11.34
N VAL A 457 -5.12 9.69 12.47
CA VAL A 457 -4.45 9.05 13.62
C VAL A 457 -3.91 7.67 13.25
N LEU A 458 -4.65 6.87 12.50
CA LEU A 458 -4.19 5.55 12.05
C LEU A 458 -2.88 5.64 11.26
N TRP A 459 -2.74 6.65 10.40
CA TRP A 459 -1.53 6.84 9.60
C TRP A 459 -0.41 7.54 10.37
N ASP A 460 -0.74 8.43 11.29
CA ASP A 460 0.20 9.05 12.22
C ASP A 460 0.91 7.99 13.09
N ASP A 461 0.14 7.10 13.74
CA ASP A 461 0.66 5.97 14.50
C ASP A 461 1.56 5.06 13.63
N THR A 462 1.18 4.84 12.36
CA THR A 462 1.95 4.00 11.43
C THR A 462 3.29 4.64 11.05
N VAL A 463 3.29 5.94 10.76
CA VAL A 463 4.52 6.69 10.45
C VAL A 463 5.45 6.71 11.66
N HIS A 464 4.93 6.96 12.85
CA HIS A 464 5.71 6.94 14.09
C HIS A 464 6.33 5.56 14.33
N LEU A 465 5.56 4.47 14.22
CA LEU A 465 6.09 3.10 14.31
C LEU A 465 7.21 2.86 13.30
N GLY A 466 7.04 3.32 12.08
CA GLY A 466 8.04 3.20 11.01
C GLY A 466 9.34 3.93 11.31
N ILE A 467 9.27 5.10 11.93
CA ILE A 467 10.42 5.89 12.37
C ILE A 467 11.15 5.17 13.52
N GLU A 468 10.41 4.80 14.55
CA GLU A 468 10.99 4.15 15.75
C GLU A 468 11.65 2.80 15.38
N LEU A 469 11.07 2.05 14.47
CA LEU A 469 11.63 0.79 13.98
C LEU A 469 12.99 1.03 13.26
N ARG A 470 13.10 2.07 12.43
CA ARG A 470 14.36 2.44 11.75
C ARG A 470 15.42 2.89 12.75
N LYS A 471 15.06 3.71 13.73
CA LYS A 471 15.95 4.14 14.80
C LYS A 471 16.45 2.93 15.60
N LYS A 472 15.57 2.00 15.96
CA LYS A 472 15.94 0.79 16.69
C LYS A 472 16.89 -0.11 15.91
N ILE A 473 16.69 -0.27 14.60
CA ILE A 473 17.61 -1.04 13.74
C ILE A 473 19.01 -0.42 13.74
N ARG A 474 19.12 0.91 13.64
CA ARG A 474 20.41 1.60 13.71
C ARG A 474 21.05 1.51 15.09
N ALA A 475 20.26 1.62 16.15
CA ALA A 475 20.75 1.41 17.54
C ALA A 475 21.31 0.01 17.74
N ILE A 476 20.64 -1.02 17.21
CA ILE A 476 21.15 -2.41 17.25
C ILE A 476 22.49 -2.52 16.53
N LYS A 477 22.64 -1.92 15.33
CA LYS A 477 23.92 -1.90 14.61
C LYS A 477 25.03 -1.24 15.44
N ARG A 478 24.73 -0.08 16.05
CA ARG A 478 25.66 0.66 16.91
C ARG A 478 26.10 -0.21 18.10
N GLU A 479 25.16 -0.87 18.75
CA GLU A 479 25.42 -1.77 19.88
C GLU A 479 26.35 -2.95 19.50
N PHE A 480 26.13 -3.57 18.33
CA PHE A 480 27.03 -4.62 17.84
C PHE A 480 28.44 -4.07 17.54
N THR A 481 28.54 -2.88 16.96
CA THR A 481 29.83 -2.24 16.66
C THR A 481 30.63 -1.91 17.95
N GLU A 482 29.95 -1.50 19.01
CA GLU A 482 30.58 -1.11 20.28
C GLU A 482 30.99 -2.31 21.15
N LYS A 483 30.16 -3.37 21.16
CA LYS A 483 30.35 -4.52 22.06
C LYS A 483 31.18 -5.65 21.45
N GLU A 484 31.19 -5.79 20.14
CA GLU A 484 31.90 -6.87 19.46
C GLU A 484 33.36 -6.47 19.19
N LYS A 485 34.31 -7.34 19.55
CA LYS A 485 35.74 -7.11 19.34
C LYS A 485 36.18 -7.45 17.92
N ASP A 486 35.51 -8.39 17.30
CA ASP A 486 35.77 -8.82 15.92
C ASP A 486 35.12 -7.87 14.94
N THR A 487 35.91 -7.06 14.25
CA THR A 487 35.41 -6.07 13.28
C THR A 487 34.66 -6.70 12.11
N ALA A 488 34.91 -7.97 11.77
CA ALA A 488 34.17 -8.70 10.75
C ALA A 488 32.69 -8.92 11.15
N LYS A 489 32.38 -8.77 12.44
CA LYS A 489 31.01 -8.86 12.98
C LYS A 489 30.36 -7.50 13.22
N HIS A 490 31.00 -6.39 12.88
CA HIS A 490 30.45 -5.03 12.97
C HIS A 490 29.45 -4.75 11.84
N TRP A 491 28.47 -5.62 11.65
CA TRP A 491 27.44 -5.46 10.64
C TRP A 491 26.05 -5.66 11.21
N PHE A 492 25.12 -5.01 10.63
CA PHE A 492 23.69 -5.26 10.75
C PHE A 492 23.00 -4.71 9.50
N PHE A 493 21.69 -4.92 9.39
CA PHE A 493 20.89 -4.39 8.31
C PHE A 493 20.76 -2.86 8.43
N GLU A 494 20.63 -2.18 7.31
CA GLU A 494 20.52 -0.73 7.28
C GLU A 494 19.19 -0.28 6.67
N PRO A 495 18.41 0.56 7.37
CA PRO A 495 17.22 1.16 6.77
C PRO A 495 17.61 2.16 5.68
N PHE A 496 16.82 2.20 4.60
CA PHE A 496 17.02 3.11 3.47
C PHE A 496 16.49 4.51 3.81
N VAL A 497 17.29 5.27 4.56
CA VAL A 497 17.05 6.67 4.95
C VAL A 497 18.39 7.41 4.99
N PRO A 498 18.41 8.77 5.06
CA PRO A 498 19.64 9.54 5.19
C PRO A 498 20.49 9.08 6.37
N ASP A 499 21.81 9.08 6.21
CA ASP A 499 22.73 8.79 7.33
C ASP A 499 22.82 9.99 8.28
N ARG A 500 22.92 11.16 7.70
CA ARG A 500 23.00 12.45 8.42
C ARG A 500 22.12 13.48 7.74
N VAL A 501 21.64 14.44 8.50
CA VAL A 501 20.77 15.51 8.04
C VAL A 501 21.19 16.84 8.69
N SER A 502 21.07 17.94 7.93
CA SER A 502 21.27 19.28 8.46
C SER A 502 19.96 19.79 9.07
N LEU A 503 20.05 20.32 10.28
CA LEU A 503 18.92 21.04 10.88
C LEU A 503 18.72 22.37 10.15
N ARG A 504 17.47 22.72 9.88
CA ARG A 504 17.08 23.99 9.27
C ARG A 504 16.12 24.74 10.19
N SER A 505 16.20 26.04 10.15
CA SER A 505 15.23 26.92 10.80
C SER A 505 13.87 26.79 10.13
N ASP A 506 12.79 27.26 10.79
CA ASP A 506 11.44 27.36 10.21
C ASP A 506 11.40 28.21 8.92
N LYS A 507 12.39 29.07 8.72
CA LYS A 507 12.56 29.86 7.50
C LYS A 507 13.37 29.14 6.40
N GLY A 508 13.83 27.90 6.66
CA GLY A 508 14.59 27.10 5.71
C GLY A 508 16.11 27.35 5.73
N ASP A 509 16.61 28.25 6.61
CA ASP A 509 18.05 28.49 6.74
C ASP A 509 18.76 27.30 7.37
N ASP A 510 19.93 26.93 6.83
CA ASP A 510 20.76 25.87 7.39
C ASP A 510 21.34 26.35 8.74
N LEU A 511 21.02 25.64 9.81
CA LEU A 511 21.52 25.96 11.15
C LEU A 511 22.93 25.44 11.39
N GLY A 512 23.58 24.84 10.39
CA GLY A 512 24.94 24.32 10.47
C GLY A 512 25.12 23.14 11.40
N THR A 513 24.04 22.60 11.97
CA THR A 513 24.09 21.44 12.85
C THR A 513 23.77 20.18 12.04
N ASP A 514 24.80 19.36 11.83
CA ASP A 514 24.67 18.06 11.14
C ASP A 514 24.52 16.95 12.19
N MET A 515 23.40 16.22 12.15
CA MET A 515 23.05 15.15 13.09
C MET A 515 22.83 13.82 12.35
N ALA A 516 23.00 12.72 13.09
CA ALA A 516 22.54 11.43 12.58
C ALA A 516 20.99 11.45 12.50
N TRP A 517 20.44 10.86 11.44
CA TRP A 517 19.00 10.86 11.19
C TRP A 517 18.21 10.26 12.38
N GLU A 518 18.72 9.18 12.96
CA GLU A 518 18.12 8.49 14.08
C GLU A 518 18.14 9.27 15.42
N ASP A 519 18.96 10.30 15.53
CA ASP A 519 19.05 11.12 16.73
C ASP A 519 18.06 12.31 16.71
N LEU A 520 17.35 12.54 15.58
CA LEU A 520 16.28 13.54 15.52
C LEU A 520 15.05 13.10 16.33
N PRO A 521 14.27 14.06 16.88
CA PRO A 521 12.96 13.76 17.47
C PRO A 521 12.04 13.05 16.48
N THR A 522 11.25 12.09 16.95
CA THR A 522 10.34 11.31 16.11
C THR A 522 9.26 12.18 15.50
N GLU A 523 8.73 13.12 16.28
CA GLU A 523 7.72 14.09 15.84
C GLU A 523 8.23 14.95 14.67
N LEU A 524 9.50 15.40 14.75
CA LEU A 524 10.10 16.17 13.67
C LEU A 524 10.26 15.37 12.38
N LEU A 525 10.59 14.09 12.50
CA LEU A 525 10.68 13.18 11.36
C LEU A 525 9.28 12.84 10.79
N ALA A 526 8.25 12.83 11.63
CA ALA A 526 6.87 12.59 11.21
C ALA A 526 6.26 13.80 10.49
N ASP A 527 6.64 15.03 10.88
CA ASP A 527 6.01 16.24 10.37
C ASP A 527 6.72 16.83 9.13
N GLU A 528 8.01 16.55 8.94
CA GLU A 528 8.85 17.29 7.99
C GLU A 528 9.31 16.42 6.80
N PRO A 529 8.75 16.60 5.58
CA PRO A 529 9.10 15.85 4.37
C PRO A 529 10.58 15.89 4.02
N ARG A 530 11.26 17.02 4.30
CA ARG A 530 12.68 17.23 3.95
C ARG A 530 13.65 16.17 4.48
N TYR A 531 13.29 15.44 5.53
CA TYR A 531 14.11 14.38 6.09
C TYR A 531 13.95 13.03 5.39
N TRP A 532 13.05 12.98 4.39
CA TRP A 532 12.76 11.84 3.55
C TRP A 532 13.04 12.09 2.07
N GLU A 533 13.26 13.36 1.69
CA GLU A 533 13.47 13.76 0.29
C GLU A 533 14.73 13.19 -0.32
N PHE A 534 14.65 12.81 -1.58
CA PHE A 534 15.82 12.54 -2.41
C PHE A 534 16.47 13.88 -2.80
N THR A 535 17.46 14.30 -2.01
CA THR A 535 18.16 15.56 -2.26
C THR A 535 19.21 15.41 -3.37
N PRO A 536 19.36 16.40 -4.26
CA PRO A 536 20.35 16.35 -5.35
C PRO A 536 21.75 15.98 -4.86
N GLY A 537 22.34 14.94 -5.47
CA GLY A 537 23.70 14.50 -5.17
C GLY A 537 23.90 13.79 -3.84
N ALA A 538 22.85 13.54 -3.06
CA ALA A 538 22.98 12.82 -1.80
C ALA A 538 23.32 11.35 -2.03
N GLN A 539 24.32 10.88 -1.29
CA GLN A 539 24.89 9.55 -1.49
C GLN A 539 24.02 8.43 -0.90
N TRP A 540 23.19 8.73 0.09
CA TRP A 540 22.39 7.72 0.79
C TRP A 540 21.36 7.03 -0.12
N HIS A 541 20.74 7.76 -1.07
CA HIS A 541 19.81 7.18 -2.02
C HIS A 541 20.47 6.76 -3.34
N GLY A 542 21.58 7.42 -3.75
CA GLY A 542 22.35 7.05 -4.92
C GLY A 542 21.69 7.29 -6.28
N PHE A 543 20.54 7.97 -6.33
CA PHE A 543 19.87 8.37 -7.58
C PHE A 543 20.58 9.58 -8.18
N LYS A 544 20.98 9.50 -9.46
CA LYS A 544 21.86 10.48 -10.11
C LYS A 544 21.09 11.60 -10.81
N HIS A 545 19.86 11.33 -11.22
CA HIS A 545 19.03 12.22 -12.05
C HIS A 545 17.99 12.99 -11.25
N VAL A 546 18.18 13.11 -9.94
CA VAL A 546 17.43 14.01 -9.07
C VAL A 546 18.22 15.33 -9.00
N THR A 547 17.76 16.37 -9.69
CA THR A 547 18.43 17.67 -9.75
C THR A 547 17.72 18.75 -8.93
N GLU A 548 16.54 18.46 -8.37
CA GLU A 548 15.71 19.38 -7.62
C GLU A 548 15.28 18.79 -6.26
N ARG A 549 15.11 19.68 -5.28
CA ARG A 549 14.54 19.35 -3.97
C ARG A 549 13.02 19.25 -4.04
N ALA A 550 12.42 18.65 -3.02
CA ALA A 550 10.97 18.46 -2.87
C ALA A 550 10.27 17.75 -4.05
N TYR A 551 11.04 17.20 -4.99
CA TYR A 551 10.52 16.53 -6.17
C TYR A 551 10.01 15.10 -5.86
N ALA A 552 10.77 14.36 -5.08
CA ALA A 552 10.42 13.01 -4.68
C ALA A 552 11.03 12.66 -3.32
N MET A 553 10.38 11.73 -2.61
CA MET A 553 10.80 11.29 -1.29
C MET A 553 10.67 9.77 -1.15
N THR A 554 11.33 9.19 -0.14
CA THR A 554 11.10 7.80 0.24
C THR A 554 9.89 7.66 1.15
N ASP A 555 9.11 6.59 0.97
CA ASP A 555 7.90 6.29 1.73
C ASP A 555 8.23 5.80 3.15
N PRO A 556 7.84 6.54 4.21
CA PRO A 556 8.01 6.09 5.60
C PRO A 556 7.33 4.76 5.91
N ASN A 557 6.22 4.44 5.21
CA ASN A 557 5.43 3.24 5.41
C ASN A 557 5.98 2.00 4.68
N LYS A 558 7.11 2.15 3.99
CA LYS A 558 7.86 1.06 3.37
C LYS A 558 9.25 0.95 3.98
N LEU A 559 9.42 -0.03 4.85
CA LEU A 559 10.70 -0.30 5.48
C LEU A 559 11.58 -1.13 4.54
N THR A 560 12.43 -0.45 3.78
CA THR A 560 13.47 -1.10 2.99
C THR A 560 14.71 -1.27 3.85
N LEU A 561 15.17 -2.52 3.98
CA LEU A 561 16.40 -2.90 4.67
C LEU A 561 17.45 -3.36 3.66
N LEU A 562 18.60 -2.70 3.68
CA LEU A 562 19.76 -3.05 2.87
C LEU A 562 20.59 -4.13 3.59
N THR A 563 21.06 -5.11 2.83
CA THR A 563 21.91 -6.17 3.36
C THR A 563 23.39 -5.81 3.25
N PRO A 564 24.27 -6.34 4.14
CA PRO A 564 25.70 -6.05 4.13
C PRO A 564 26.44 -6.59 2.91
N GLY A 565 27.57 -5.98 2.59
CA GLY A 565 28.48 -6.44 1.53
C GLY A 565 28.44 -5.63 0.25
N PHE A 566 27.87 -4.42 0.31
CA PHE A 566 27.71 -3.55 -0.82
C PHE A 566 27.93 -2.08 -0.44
N ASP A 567 28.80 -1.39 -1.19
CA ASP A 567 29.00 0.06 -0.99
C ASP A 567 27.94 0.86 -1.76
N ARG A 568 27.06 1.54 -1.03
CA ARG A 568 25.97 2.35 -1.58
C ARG A 568 26.44 3.47 -2.52
N ARG A 569 27.64 4.01 -2.28
CA ARG A 569 28.16 5.16 -3.02
C ARG A 569 28.71 4.77 -4.37
N THR A 570 29.51 3.69 -4.39
CA THR A 570 30.24 3.25 -5.59
C THR A 570 29.50 2.19 -6.39
N GLY A 571 28.65 1.42 -5.75
CA GLY A 571 28.04 0.24 -6.32
C GLY A 571 28.95 -0.98 -6.33
N ALA A 572 30.07 -0.90 -5.60
CA ALA A 572 31.02 -1.99 -5.52
C ALA A 572 30.59 -3.04 -4.50
N TYR A 573 30.68 -4.31 -4.88
CA TYR A 573 30.54 -5.41 -3.95
C TYR A 573 31.83 -5.54 -3.12
N ALA A 574 31.69 -5.71 -1.81
CA ALA A 574 32.78 -6.10 -0.94
C ALA A 574 33.24 -7.55 -1.26
N GLU A 575 34.32 -7.95 -0.67
CA GLU A 575 34.80 -9.33 -0.82
C GLU A 575 33.79 -10.36 -0.29
N TYR A 576 33.11 -9.99 0.80
CA TYR A 576 32.07 -10.78 1.43
C TYR A 576 30.82 -9.95 1.69
N GLY A 577 29.64 -10.58 1.61
CA GLY A 577 28.36 -9.96 1.90
C GLY A 577 27.26 -10.99 2.16
N ILE A 578 26.08 -10.49 2.49
CA ILE A 578 24.91 -11.29 2.86
C ILE A 578 23.80 -11.03 1.85
N PRO A 579 23.55 -11.96 0.91
CA PRO A 579 22.47 -11.83 -0.06
C PRO A 579 21.09 -11.83 0.60
N ALA A 580 20.22 -10.90 0.20
CA ALA A 580 18.89 -10.78 0.76
C ALA A 580 18.01 -12.04 0.59
N PRO A 581 18.12 -12.83 -0.49
CA PRO A 581 17.36 -14.07 -0.61
C PRO A 581 17.63 -15.08 0.52
N VAL A 582 18.86 -15.17 1.02
CA VAL A 582 19.22 -16.06 2.15
C VAL A 582 18.53 -15.56 3.44
N VAL A 583 18.55 -14.24 3.67
CA VAL A 583 17.87 -13.64 4.82
C VAL A 583 16.36 -13.87 4.73
N ALA A 584 15.78 -13.63 3.55
CA ALA A 584 14.34 -13.84 3.33
C ALA A 584 13.90 -15.28 3.60
N GLN A 585 14.72 -16.27 3.18
CA GLN A 585 14.43 -17.67 3.45
C GLN A 585 14.46 -17.98 4.95
N TYR A 586 15.46 -17.47 5.67
CA TYR A 586 15.53 -17.60 7.12
C TYR A 586 14.32 -16.97 7.83
N LEU A 587 13.97 -15.75 7.43
CA LEU A 587 12.81 -15.05 7.98
C LEU A 587 11.52 -15.86 7.78
N ARG A 588 11.27 -16.41 6.59
CA ARG A 588 10.10 -17.22 6.28
C ARG A 588 9.99 -18.46 7.13
N GLU A 589 11.07 -19.18 7.36
CA GLU A 589 11.08 -20.35 8.26
C GLU A 589 10.86 -19.96 9.74
N ASN A 590 11.16 -18.71 10.10
CA ASN A 590 10.82 -18.12 11.39
C ASN A 590 9.50 -17.32 11.37
N ARG A 591 8.61 -17.61 10.40
CA ARG A 591 7.24 -17.04 10.28
C ARG A 591 7.20 -15.52 10.06
N VAL A 592 8.28 -14.93 9.57
CA VAL A 592 8.35 -13.53 9.15
C VAL A 592 8.46 -13.48 7.63
N VAL A 593 7.41 -12.98 6.96
CA VAL A 593 7.34 -12.93 5.50
C VAL A 593 7.53 -11.50 5.04
N PRO A 594 8.65 -11.17 4.37
CA PRO A 594 8.83 -9.86 3.77
C PRO A 594 7.92 -9.67 2.57
N GLU A 595 7.53 -8.44 2.28
CA GLU A 595 6.75 -8.09 1.09
C GLU A 595 7.56 -8.35 -0.20
N LYS A 596 8.84 -7.99 -0.19
CA LYS A 596 9.77 -8.20 -1.30
C LYS A 596 11.13 -8.61 -0.78
N ASN A 597 11.79 -9.54 -1.45
CA ASN A 597 13.22 -9.72 -1.38
C ASN A 597 13.81 -9.47 -2.77
N ASP A 598 14.72 -8.53 -2.87
CA ASP A 598 15.59 -8.31 -4.01
C ASP A 598 16.95 -8.99 -3.77
N LEU A 599 17.94 -8.72 -4.60
CA LEU A 599 19.25 -9.35 -4.44
C LEU A 599 20.03 -8.82 -3.22
N ASN A 600 19.88 -7.52 -2.92
CA ASN A 600 20.59 -6.81 -1.85
C ASN A 600 19.68 -6.05 -0.88
N SER A 601 18.37 -6.25 -0.93
CA SER A 601 17.42 -5.55 -0.05
C SER A 601 16.19 -6.39 0.26
N LEU A 602 15.55 -6.06 1.39
CA LEU A 602 14.27 -6.60 1.84
C LEU A 602 13.30 -5.44 2.03
N LEU A 603 12.03 -5.63 1.69
CA LEU A 603 10.97 -4.66 1.91
C LEU A 603 9.93 -5.24 2.88
N PHE A 604 9.57 -4.43 3.89
CA PHE A 604 8.47 -4.71 4.81
C PHE A 604 7.44 -3.58 4.73
N LEU A 605 6.19 -3.96 4.62
CA LEU A 605 5.09 -3.03 4.50
C LEU A 605 4.55 -2.66 5.88
N LEU A 606 4.47 -1.37 6.16
CA LEU A 606 3.87 -0.83 7.38
C LEU A 606 2.47 -0.30 7.05
N THR A 607 1.51 -0.73 7.83
CA THR A 607 0.10 -0.33 7.74
C THR A 607 -0.47 -0.20 9.15
N PRO A 608 -1.63 0.42 9.33
CA PRO A 608 -2.30 0.42 10.63
C PRO A 608 -2.55 -0.97 11.25
N GLY A 609 -2.45 -2.04 10.44
CA GLY A 609 -2.51 -3.43 10.92
C GLY A 609 -1.16 -4.01 11.39
N VAL A 610 -0.12 -3.19 11.51
CA VAL A 610 1.19 -3.63 12.03
C VAL A 610 1.35 -3.15 13.47
N GLU A 611 1.26 -4.08 14.40
CA GLU A 611 1.42 -3.83 15.85
C GLU A 611 2.89 -3.86 16.29
N SER A 612 3.18 -3.25 17.44
CA SER A 612 4.52 -3.23 18.04
C SER A 612 5.08 -4.64 18.32
N SER A 613 4.23 -5.61 18.64
CA SER A 613 4.59 -7.01 18.83
C SER A 613 5.15 -7.64 17.55
N LYS A 614 4.52 -7.34 16.40
CA LYS A 614 4.96 -7.78 15.08
C LYS A 614 6.30 -7.14 14.69
N ALA A 615 6.48 -5.85 14.99
CA ALA A 615 7.75 -5.14 14.81
C ALA A 615 8.86 -5.73 15.71
N GLY A 616 8.56 -6.04 16.96
CA GLY A 616 9.47 -6.72 17.89
C GLY A 616 9.90 -8.10 17.39
N THR A 617 8.97 -8.87 16.83
CA THR A 617 9.26 -10.18 16.24
C THR A 617 10.23 -10.06 15.04
N LEU A 618 10.03 -9.07 14.16
CA LEU A 618 10.96 -8.80 13.07
C LEU A 618 12.38 -8.51 13.59
N LEU A 619 12.50 -7.59 14.57
CA LEU A 619 13.80 -7.22 15.13
C LEU A 619 14.51 -8.41 15.79
N SER A 620 13.81 -9.20 16.58
CA SER A 620 14.39 -10.37 17.25
C SER A 620 14.83 -11.44 16.24
N THR A 621 14.06 -11.63 15.17
CA THR A 621 14.41 -12.60 14.11
C THR A 621 15.64 -12.14 13.30
N LEU A 622 15.77 -10.84 13.00
CA LEU A 622 16.96 -10.28 12.35
C LEU A 622 18.21 -10.42 13.23
N VAL A 623 18.08 -10.20 14.53
CA VAL A 623 19.19 -10.42 15.50
C VAL A 623 19.55 -11.89 15.60
N ALA A 624 18.56 -12.79 15.60
CA ALA A 624 18.80 -14.23 15.59
C ALA A 624 19.51 -14.70 14.30
N PHE A 625 19.10 -14.17 13.14
CA PHE A 625 19.81 -14.41 11.88
C PHE A 625 21.28 -14.03 11.99
N LYS A 626 21.56 -12.80 12.46
CA LYS A 626 22.93 -12.32 12.63
C LYS A 626 23.76 -13.25 13.52
N ARG A 627 23.23 -13.67 14.66
CA ARG A 627 23.92 -14.58 15.58
C ARG A 627 24.24 -15.92 14.93
N ARG A 628 23.24 -16.55 14.29
CA ARG A 628 23.43 -17.82 13.57
C ARG A 628 24.46 -17.71 12.45
N HIS A 629 24.44 -16.58 11.72
CA HIS A 629 25.44 -16.31 10.69
C HIS A 629 26.85 -16.14 11.28
N ASP A 630 27.01 -15.35 12.36
CA ASP A 630 28.32 -15.09 12.99
C ASP A 630 28.91 -16.35 13.66
N GLU A 631 28.05 -17.25 14.14
CA GLU A 631 28.42 -18.59 14.63
C GLU A 631 28.70 -19.59 13.50
N ASN A 632 28.46 -19.18 12.26
CA ASN A 632 28.53 -20.01 11.06
C ASN A 632 27.77 -21.34 11.20
N ALA A 633 26.49 -21.23 11.62
CA ALA A 633 25.61 -22.36 11.84
C ALA A 633 25.45 -23.23 10.58
N ARG A 634 25.13 -24.52 10.75
CA ARG A 634 24.75 -25.38 9.63
C ARG A 634 23.41 -24.91 9.06
N LEU A 635 23.21 -25.08 7.77
CA LEU A 635 21.93 -24.72 7.13
C LEU A 635 20.77 -25.59 7.65
N GLU A 636 21.04 -26.85 8.01
CA GLU A 636 20.03 -27.76 8.60
C GLU A 636 19.50 -27.23 9.95
N ASP A 637 20.31 -26.46 10.69
CA ASP A 637 19.93 -25.87 11.97
C ASP A 637 19.29 -24.49 11.82
N ALA A 638 19.59 -23.78 10.73
CA ALA A 638 19.13 -22.41 10.47
C ALA A 638 17.87 -22.36 9.60
N ILE A 639 17.82 -23.20 8.54
CA ILE A 639 16.74 -23.27 7.56
C ILE A 639 16.40 -24.73 7.22
N PRO A 640 15.94 -25.53 8.24
CA PRO A 640 15.78 -26.97 8.12
C PRO A 640 14.80 -27.40 7.02
N GLU A 641 13.66 -26.70 6.87
CA GLU A 641 12.66 -27.07 5.86
C GLU A 641 13.17 -26.83 4.44
N PHE A 642 13.94 -25.79 4.21
CA PHE A 642 14.55 -25.50 2.92
C PHE A 642 15.55 -26.59 2.54
N VAL A 643 16.44 -26.97 3.47
CA VAL A 643 17.42 -28.03 3.28
C VAL A 643 16.76 -29.39 3.06
N ALA A 644 15.72 -29.71 3.83
CA ALA A 644 14.98 -30.97 3.68
C ALA A 644 14.37 -31.15 2.27
N ARG A 645 13.96 -30.05 1.63
CA ARG A 645 13.46 -30.07 0.25
C ARG A 645 14.55 -30.24 -0.80
N ARG A 646 15.82 -29.95 -0.47
CA ARG A 646 16.98 -29.92 -1.40
C ARG A 646 18.26 -30.46 -0.75
N PRO A 647 18.22 -31.66 -0.15
CA PRO A 647 19.33 -32.18 0.64
C PRO A 647 20.59 -32.40 -0.20
N GLN A 648 20.45 -32.76 -1.47
CA GLN A 648 21.59 -33.00 -2.36
C GLN A 648 22.45 -31.75 -2.59
N ARG A 649 21.84 -30.55 -2.48
CA ARG A 649 22.56 -29.30 -2.72
C ARG A 649 23.06 -28.65 -1.43
N TYR A 650 22.30 -28.71 -0.34
CA TYR A 650 22.53 -27.88 0.84
C TYR A 650 22.87 -28.65 2.12
N HIS A 651 22.73 -29.98 2.13
CA HIS A 651 23.08 -30.77 3.32
C HIS A 651 24.55 -30.67 3.65
N GLY A 652 24.89 -30.38 4.91
CA GLY A 652 26.26 -30.17 5.39
C GLY A 652 26.83 -28.77 5.12
N MET A 653 26.17 -27.93 4.32
CA MET A 653 26.62 -26.56 4.03
C MET A 653 26.34 -25.64 5.25
N ARG A 654 27.18 -24.63 5.41
CA ARG A 654 27.06 -23.62 6.47
C ARG A 654 26.52 -22.29 5.94
N MET A 655 25.98 -21.46 6.84
CA MET A 655 25.38 -20.17 6.46
C MET A 655 26.37 -19.26 5.74
N GLN A 656 27.59 -19.13 6.25
CA GLN A 656 28.63 -18.28 5.61
C GLN A 656 29.05 -18.81 4.25
N GLU A 657 29.08 -20.11 4.05
CA GLU A 657 29.41 -20.73 2.75
C GLU A 657 28.36 -20.40 1.68
N LEU A 658 27.06 -20.50 2.02
CA LEU A 658 25.98 -20.14 1.12
C LEU A 658 26.00 -18.64 0.80
N CYS A 659 26.15 -17.78 1.84
CA CYS A 659 26.23 -16.34 1.65
C CYS A 659 27.43 -15.95 0.77
N ALA A 660 28.61 -16.50 1.03
CA ALA A 660 29.83 -16.22 0.25
C ALA A 660 29.66 -16.65 -1.20
N ALA A 661 29.13 -17.87 -1.45
CA ALA A 661 28.95 -18.38 -2.80
C ALA A 661 27.97 -17.52 -3.63
N MET A 662 26.82 -17.15 -3.03
CA MET A 662 25.82 -16.33 -3.72
C MET A 662 26.30 -14.88 -3.89
N HIS A 663 26.97 -14.32 -2.89
CA HIS A 663 27.54 -12.96 -2.96
C HIS A 663 28.64 -12.87 -4.03
N ALA A 664 29.55 -13.86 -4.08
CA ALA A 664 30.58 -13.93 -5.11
C ALA A 664 29.95 -14.02 -6.52
N PHE A 665 28.90 -14.81 -6.68
CA PHE A 665 28.16 -14.89 -7.94
C PHE A 665 27.57 -13.52 -8.36
N PHE A 666 26.96 -12.76 -7.45
CA PHE A 666 26.43 -11.43 -7.74
C PHE A 666 27.54 -10.43 -8.09
N ARG A 667 28.66 -10.48 -7.38
CA ARG A 667 29.82 -9.65 -7.63
C ARG A 667 30.44 -9.98 -9.00
N ASP A 668 30.71 -11.24 -9.28
CA ASP A 668 31.41 -11.69 -10.47
C ASP A 668 30.56 -11.52 -11.75
N THR A 669 29.25 -11.51 -11.62
CA THR A 669 28.31 -11.18 -12.71
C THR A 669 28.00 -9.67 -12.81
N ASN A 670 28.56 -8.85 -11.90
CA ASN A 670 28.36 -7.40 -11.83
C ASN A 670 26.85 -7.00 -11.86
N VAL A 671 26.04 -7.69 -11.06
CA VAL A 671 24.59 -7.56 -11.05
C VAL A 671 24.12 -6.12 -10.84
N SER A 672 24.82 -5.36 -9.99
CA SER A 672 24.51 -3.94 -9.75
C SER A 672 24.57 -3.09 -11.03
N ALA A 673 25.56 -3.32 -11.88
CA ALA A 673 25.66 -2.62 -13.15
C ALA A 673 24.53 -3.04 -14.10
N LEU A 674 24.19 -4.33 -14.15
CA LEU A 674 23.08 -4.83 -14.96
C LEU A 674 21.75 -4.26 -14.52
N GLN A 675 21.46 -4.20 -13.22
CA GLN A 675 20.23 -3.60 -12.67
C GLN A 675 20.06 -2.12 -13.06
N ARG A 676 21.13 -1.33 -13.01
CA ARG A 676 21.11 0.06 -13.42
C ARG A 676 20.94 0.22 -14.94
N ALA A 677 21.64 -0.59 -15.71
CA ALA A 677 21.65 -0.50 -17.17
C ALA A 677 20.28 -0.76 -17.81
N GLN A 678 19.46 -1.63 -17.21
CA GLN A 678 18.14 -1.99 -17.76
C GLN A 678 17.22 -0.81 -18.03
N PHE A 679 17.32 0.26 -17.24
CA PHE A 679 16.41 1.42 -17.32
C PHE A 679 17.11 2.66 -17.87
N SER A 680 18.41 2.55 -18.22
CA SER A 680 19.14 3.68 -18.80
C SER A 680 18.73 3.91 -20.26
N PRO A 681 18.68 5.16 -20.74
CA PRO A 681 18.29 5.49 -22.12
C PRO A 681 19.15 4.81 -23.18
N GLU A 682 20.45 4.62 -22.90
CA GLU A 682 21.39 4.02 -23.84
C GLU A 682 21.08 2.56 -24.14
N HIS A 683 20.53 1.87 -23.15
CA HIS A 683 20.22 0.44 -23.24
C HIS A 683 18.77 0.12 -23.55
N ARG A 684 17.91 1.15 -23.68
CA ARG A 684 16.52 0.92 -24.03
C ARG A 684 16.43 0.34 -25.46
N PRO A 685 15.75 -0.82 -25.64
CA PRO A 685 15.54 -1.40 -26.96
C PRO A 685 14.75 -0.46 -27.87
N GLU A 686 14.98 -0.59 -29.15
CA GLU A 686 14.21 0.16 -30.15
C GLU A 686 12.82 -0.45 -30.33
N MET A 687 11.78 0.36 -30.20
CA MET A 687 10.41 -0.06 -30.50
C MET A 687 10.16 0.04 -31.99
N VAL A 688 10.18 -1.09 -32.67
CA VAL A 688 10.06 -1.20 -34.15
C VAL A 688 8.65 -1.57 -34.59
N MET A 689 7.81 -2.00 -33.66
CA MET A 689 6.43 -2.41 -33.91
C MET A 689 5.55 -1.91 -32.77
N ARG A 690 4.28 -1.60 -33.05
CA ARG A 690 3.36 -1.26 -31.98
C ARG A 690 3.17 -2.47 -31.06
N PRO A 691 3.06 -2.25 -29.73
CA PRO A 691 2.90 -3.35 -28.77
C PRO A 691 1.70 -4.26 -29.05
N ASN A 692 0.55 -3.68 -29.45
CA ASN A 692 -0.65 -4.45 -29.80
C ASN A 692 -0.46 -5.30 -31.05
N ASP A 693 0.29 -4.83 -32.06
CA ASP A 693 0.58 -5.61 -33.25
C ASP A 693 1.49 -6.81 -32.94
N ALA A 694 2.50 -6.61 -32.10
CA ALA A 694 3.36 -7.70 -31.63
C ALA A 694 2.58 -8.78 -30.88
N VAL A 695 1.65 -8.39 -29.99
CA VAL A 695 0.77 -9.34 -29.28
C VAL A 695 -0.21 -10.03 -30.23
N ARG A 696 -0.67 -9.37 -31.27
CA ARG A 696 -1.49 -10.02 -32.32
C ARG A 696 -0.74 -11.13 -33.06
N MET A 697 0.58 -10.98 -33.25
CA MET A 697 1.41 -12.08 -33.78
C MET A 697 1.40 -13.28 -32.86
N LEU A 698 1.53 -13.07 -31.54
CA LEU A 698 1.41 -14.14 -30.54
C LEU A 698 0.04 -14.84 -30.64
N THR A 699 -1.04 -14.07 -30.66
CA THR A 699 -2.42 -14.58 -30.74
C THR A 699 -2.64 -15.42 -32.03
N ARG A 700 -1.99 -15.06 -33.14
CA ARG A 700 -2.09 -15.73 -34.45
C ARG A 700 -1.06 -16.85 -34.63
N ASN A 701 -0.31 -17.20 -33.60
CA ASN A 701 0.77 -18.19 -33.66
C ASN A 701 1.86 -17.87 -34.73
N GLN A 702 2.10 -16.58 -34.96
CA GLN A 702 3.15 -16.06 -35.83
C GLN A 702 4.41 -15.76 -35.02
N VAL A 703 4.80 -16.72 -34.17
CA VAL A 703 5.91 -16.60 -33.23
C VAL A 703 6.76 -17.86 -33.24
N ASP A 704 8.02 -17.70 -32.86
CA ASP A 704 8.94 -18.77 -32.51
C ASP A 704 9.11 -18.84 -31.00
N TYR A 705 9.19 -20.03 -30.44
CA TYR A 705 9.48 -20.28 -29.05
C TYR A 705 10.95 -20.67 -28.91
N LEU A 706 11.78 -19.75 -28.42
CA LEU A 706 13.23 -19.87 -28.44
C LEU A 706 13.82 -19.68 -27.05
N PRO A 707 14.97 -20.32 -26.75
CA PRO A 707 15.72 -20.04 -25.54
C PRO A 707 16.34 -18.64 -25.62
N ILE A 708 16.51 -17.98 -24.47
CA ILE A 708 16.94 -16.56 -24.36
C ILE A 708 18.36 -16.29 -24.89
N ASP A 709 19.14 -17.29 -25.17
CA ASP A 709 20.46 -17.17 -25.82
C ASP A 709 20.41 -17.17 -27.35
N GLN A 710 19.20 -17.39 -27.95
CA GLN A 710 18.98 -17.46 -29.40
C GLN A 710 18.00 -16.39 -29.93
N ILE A 711 17.74 -15.34 -29.15
CA ILE A 711 16.74 -14.30 -29.51
C ILE A 711 17.36 -12.98 -29.93
N ASP A 712 18.66 -12.90 -30.10
CA ASP A 712 19.33 -11.67 -30.53
C ASP A 712 18.79 -11.19 -31.88
N GLY A 713 18.51 -9.88 -32.00
CA GLY A 713 17.92 -9.25 -33.19
C GLY A 713 16.42 -9.45 -33.35
N ARG A 714 15.77 -10.38 -32.64
CA ARG A 714 14.35 -10.72 -32.72
C ARG A 714 13.47 -9.63 -32.07
N ILE A 715 12.18 -9.64 -32.39
CA ILE A 715 11.19 -8.73 -31.81
C ILE A 715 10.43 -9.46 -30.71
N ALA A 716 10.36 -8.88 -29.51
CA ALA A 716 9.58 -9.41 -28.40
C ALA A 716 8.08 -9.37 -28.70
N THR A 717 7.36 -10.44 -28.36
CA THR A 717 5.89 -10.51 -28.48
C THR A 717 5.19 -10.66 -27.17
N THR A 718 5.94 -10.82 -26.09
CA THR A 718 5.45 -10.89 -24.69
C THR A 718 6.05 -9.76 -23.86
N LEU A 719 5.36 -9.38 -22.79
CA LEU A 719 5.86 -8.44 -21.80
C LEU A 719 6.74 -9.18 -20.81
N TRP A 720 8.01 -8.76 -20.64
CA TRP A 720 8.91 -9.40 -19.68
C TRP A 720 8.98 -8.59 -18.40
N VAL A 721 8.70 -9.24 -17.31
CA VAL A 721 8.53 -8.60 -16.00
C VAL A 721 9.18 -9.45 -14.92
N VAL A 722 10.21 -8.94 -14.27
CA VAL A 722 10.69 -9.51 -13.01
C VAL A 722 9.65 -9.20 -11.92
N TYR A 723 9.13 -10.21 -11.26
CA TYR A 723 8.05 -10.03 -10.29
C TYR A 723 8.43 -10.56 -8.90
N PRO A 724 8.28 -9.76 -7.83
CA PRO A 724 8.04 -8.33 -7.83
C PRO A 724 9.22 -7.52 -8.38
N PRO A 725 9.09 -6.27 -8.87
CA PRO A 725 8.01 -5.31 -8.61
C PRO A 725 6.88 -5.27 -9.63
N GLY A 726 6.93 -5.99 -10.73
CA GLY A 726 5.89 -5.93 -11.75
C GLY A 726 6.10 -4.84 -12.82
N ILE A 727 7.30 -4.29 -12.91
CA ILE A 727 7.73 -3.29 -13.91
C ILE A 727 8.26 -4.01 -15.13
N ALA A 728 7.82 -3.56 -16.32
CA ALA A 728 8.26 -4.16 -17.58
C ALA A 728 9.72 -3.82 -17.89
N THR A 729 10.52 -4.84 -18.07
CA THR A 729 11.91 -4.74 -18.57
C THR A 729 11.92 -4.66 -20.10
N ILE A 730 11.17 -5.55 -20.76
CA ILE A 730 10.96 -5.58 -22.21
C ILE A 730 9.47 -5.48 -22.50
N ILE A 731 9.14 -4.72 -23.55
CA ILE A 731 7.77 -4.49 -24.00
C ILE A 731 7.57 -5.15 -25.38
N PRO A 732 6.40 -5.74 -25.66
CA PRO A 732 6.10 -6.26 -27.01
C PRO A 732 6.35 -5.20 -28.08
N GLY A 733 6.98 -5.60 -29.20
CA GLY A 733 7.34 -4.69 -30.28
C GLY A 733 8.76 -4.11 -30.17
N GLU A 734 9.45 -4.31 -29.06
CA GLU A 734 10.86 -3.94 -28.91
C GLU A 734 11.78 -4.98 -29.57
N ARG A 735 12.82 -4.49 -30.28
CA ARG A 735 13.84 -5.31 -30.93
C ARG A 735 14.97 -5.61 -29.93
N LEU A 736 15.27 -6.87 -29.77
CA LEU A 736 16.32 -7.40 -28.87
C LEU A 736 17.70 -7.34 -29.53
N CYS A 737 18.18 -6.13 -29.78
CA CYS A 737 19.48 -5.88 -30.39
C CYS A 737 20.56 -5.59 -29.34
N GLU A 738 21.78 -5.22 -29.77
CA GLU A 738 22.94 -4.93 -28.93
C GLU A 738 22.60 -3.96 -27.76
N ARG A 739 21.69 -3.01 -27.98
CA ARG A 739 21.23 -2.10 -26.91
C ARG A 739 20.51 -2.83 -25.76
N ALA A 740 19.78 -3.91 -26.08
CA ALA A 740 19.08 -4.72 -25.07
C ALA A 740 20.00 -5.70 -24.32
N LYS A 741 21.27 -5.80 -24.71
CA LYS A 741 22.19 -6.78 -24.13
C LYS A 741 22.26 -6.77 -22.60
N PRO A 742 22.34 -5.62 -21.88
CA PRO A 742 22.33 -5.65 -20.42
C PRO A 742 21.05 -6.26 -19.82
N MET A 743 19.89 -6.10 -20.48
CA MET A 743 18.64 -6.73 -20.07
C MET A 743 18.69 -8.25 -20.27
N LEU A 744 19.19 -8.69 -21.42
CA LEU A 744 19.38 -10.12 -21.71
C LEU A 744 20.40 -10.76 -20.75
N ASP A 745 21.50 -10.08 -20.49
CA ASP A 745 22.53 -10.56 -19.56
C ASP A 745 22.00 -10.66 -18.12
N TYR A 746 21.12 -9.72 -17.71
CA TYR A 746 20.45 -9.79 -16.42
C TYR A 746 19.51 -11.01 -16.33
N LEU A 747 18.76 -11.29 -17.37
CA LEU A 747 17.88 -12.48 -17.43
C LEU A 747 18.66 -13.78 -17.47
N LYS A 748 19.78 -13.83 -18.22
CA LYS A 748 20.73 -14.96 -18.22
C LYS A 748 21.39 -15.17 -16.86
N MET A 749 21.61 -14.08 -16.09
CA MET A 749 22.08 -14.18 -14.72
C MET A 749 21.07 -14.93 -13.86
N PHE A 750 19.75 -14.65 -13.97
CA PHE A 750 18.73 -15.40 -13.23
C PHE A 750 18.66 -16.88 -13.65
N GLU A 751 18.80 -17.20 -14.93
CA GLU A 751 18.87 -18.58 -15.42
C GLU A 751 20.06 -19.32 -14.78
N ARG A 752 21.23 -18.71 -14.76
CA ARG A 752 22.41 -19.25 -14.09
C ARG A 752 22.22 -19.38 -12.57
N SER A 753 21.62 -18.37 -11.94
CA SER A 753 21.31 -18.38 -10.50
C SER A 753 20.38 -19.53 -10.14
N ALA A 754 19.34 -19.79 -10.94
CA ALA A 754 18.41 -20.89 -10.73
C ALA A 754 19.09 -22.27 -10.75
N ASN A 755 20.10 -22.43 -11.60
CA ASN A 755 20.89 -23.67 -11.67
C ASN A 755 21.90 -23.80 -10.51
N LEU A 756 22.50 -22.69 -10.06
CA LEU A 756 23.48 -22.68 -8.99
C LEU A 756 22.87 -22.73 -7.59
N PHE A 757 21.73 -22.07 -7.42
CA PHE A 757 21.06 -21.87 -6.13
C PHE A 757 19.58 -22.28 -6.20
N PRO A 758 19.28 -23.58 -6.47
CA PRO A 758 17.90 -24.05 -6.58
C PRO A 758 17.11 -23.76 -5.29
N GLY A 759 15.94 -23.14 -5.45
CA GLY A 759 15.06 -22.68 -4.36
C GLY A 759 15.15 -21.19 -4.06
N PHE A 760 16.09 -20.47 -4.70
CA PHE A 760 16.19 -19.01 -4.65
C PHE A 760 15.84 -18.36 -6.00
N GLU A 761 15.03 -19.05 -6.81
CA GLU A 761 14.64 -18.57 -8.12
C GLU A 761 13.74 -17.35 -8.03
N ALA A 762 13.94 -16.39 -8.93
CA ALA A 762 13.01 -15.28 -9.14
C ALA A 762 11.90 -15.68 -10.12
N GLU A 763 10.70 -15.15 -9.93
CA GLU A 763 9.62 -15.25 -10.91
C GLU A 763 9.85 -14.19 -12.01
N ILE A 764 9.87 -14.63 -13.27
CA ILE A 764 9.99 -13.75 -14.43
C ILE A 764 8.84 -14.04 -15.39
N GLN A 765 7.87 -13.16 -15.44
CA GLN A 765 6.73 -13.29 -16.36
C GLN A 765 7.16 -12.93 -17.78
N GLY A 766 6.63 -13.67 -18.78
CA GLY A 766 7.02 -13.56 -20.18
C GLY A 766 8.22 -14.42 -20.56
N LEU A 767 8.91 -14.99 -19.57
CA LEU A 767 9.86 -16.07 -19.76
C LEU A 767 9.32 -17.38 -19.16
N TYR A 768 9.60 -18.47 -19.84
CA TYR A 768 9.14 -19.80 -19.48
C TYR A 768 10.31 -20.68 -19.08
N ARG A 769 10.22 -21.24 -17.89
CA ARG A 769 11.25 -22.13 -17.34
C ARG A 769 11.03 -23.55 -17.85
N GLU A 770 12.00 -24.06 -18.60
CA GLU A 770 12.04 -25.46 -19.05
C GLU A 770 13.17 -26.19 -18.32
N ILE A 771 12.96 -27.47 -18.10
CA ILE A 771 13.98 -28.35 -17.55
C ILE A 771 14.46 -29.25 -18.67
N GLU A 772 15.72 -29.07 -19.08
CA GLU A 772 16.36 -29.86 -20.13
C GLU A 772 16.55 -31.34 -19.69
N PRO A 773 16.77 -32.27 -20.62
CA PRO A 773 17.00 -33.69 -20.30
C PRO A 773 18.17 -33.97 -19.34
N ASP A 774 19.15 -33.08 -19.28
CA ASP A 774 20.28 -33.14 -18.34
C ASP A 774 19.99 -32.55 -16.96
N GLY A 775 18.72 -32.04 -16.74
CA GLY A 775 18.30 -31.40 -15.51
C GLY A 775 18.62 -29.92 -15.43
N THR A 776 19.24 -29.32 -16.45
CA THR A 776 19.55 -27.89 -16.50
C THR A 776 18.28 -27.07 -16.74
N ILE A 777 18.13 -25.96 -16.03
CA ILE A 777 17.05 -24.98 -16.22
C ILE A 777 17.46 -24.04 -17.33
N ARG A 778 16.59 -23.87 -18.34
CA ARG A 778 16.71 -22.86 -19.38
C ARG A 778 15.46 -22.01 -19.45
N PHE A 779 15.64 -20.75 -19.80
CA PHE A 779 14.52 -19.81 -20.02
C PHE A 779 14.21 -19.68 -21.51
N TYR A 780 12.96 -19.75 -21.85
CA TYR A 780 12.40 -19.62 -23.19
C TYR A 780 11.42 -18.47 -23.27
N THR A 781 11.23 -17.92 -24.44
CA THR A 781 10.24 -16.88 -24.70
C THR A 781 9.69 -16.95 -26.10
N TYR A 782 8.58 -16.22 -26.35
CA TYR A 782 8.01 -16.04 -27.68
C TYR A 782 8.54 -14.77 -28.33
N VAL A 783 9.05 -14.89 -29.52
CA VAL A 783 9.50 -13.78 -30.37
C VAL A 783 8.79 -13.85 -31.72
N ALA A 784 8.66 -12.71 -32.43
CA ALA A 784 8.05 -12.68 -33.74
C ALA A 784 8.79 -13.58 -34.73
N LYS A 785 8.05 -14.29 -35.59
CA LYS A 785 8.65 -15.00 -36.73
C LYS A 785 9.30 -14.00 -37.69
N GLU A 786 10.44 -14.37 -38.24
CA GLU A 786 11.10 -13.62 -39.32
C GLU A 786 10.35 -13.75 -40.64
#